data_64f660fe093abbd164619d2da7bf7dba
#
_entry.id   64f660fe093abbd164619d2da7bf7dba
#
_cell.length_a   1.000
_cell.length_b   1.000
_cell.length_c   1.000
_cell.angle_alpha   90.00
_cell.angle_beta   90.00
_cell.angle_gamma   90.00
#
_symmetry.space_group_name_H-M   'P 1'
#
loop_
_entity.id
_entity.type
_entity.pdbx_description
1 polymer ?
#
loop_
_entity_poly.entity_id
_entity_poly.type
_entity_poly.pdbx_seq_one_letter_code
_entity_poly.pdbx_strand_id
1 'polypeptide(L)'
;MFFVSAISISLSLNAQRTIRGRVIDAETKEPLIGANIFVKDTTIGTFSAADGIYSLEVPEGRNTVVISYVGYQRVNLELSASNVLNVELSPGIFLQEVVVVGYGTIKREDATGSLQSVSVKDFNRGAITGAQELLAGKVPGVTITTDGSPGAGSAIRIRGESSLSASNDPLIVIDGVPMDNSGISGARNVLNILNPNDIESFTVLKDASASAIYGNRAAGGVILITTKKGAVGQKLKIGYNGNVSFGLASGKIDVLNADEYRAIIAQQYDEGHPARELLGSANTDWQDEIYEVAFGQDHNVYASGAVGKIPYRVSLGYTNKDGILMTDNFERITTGVNLTPGFLDNTLQVKLQFKAMFTNNRFADRGAIGNALSFDPTQPVRDPQSPYGGFTTWTIPNGNPNAIAPTNPLALLSMREDKSNVNRFILNTSIDYRLPFFSDLRANLNLATDRSKGEGTVVVPTNTSFAFDELNGGGVNNWYKQTKYNDLLEFYLNYKKSFGKHDVDALGGYSWQHFGIDNTFKNSDAAGTPSETLEGADPAEYFLLSTYARVNYAFDERYLLTLTLRRDGTSRFSPENRWGLFPAAALAVKLLKNEKKYFNNLKIRLGWGITGQQDIGDFYAYLARYQISTVNARYQLGNEFVTTLRPNGYDSNIRWEETETLNLGLDFSLIKDRLNGSIDIYQRNTTDLLNRIPVPAGTNLTNFVTTNVGNMENRGIEISLFTTPLSTENSFIELGVNLAYNETKITKLTAIDDPTYEGILTGGIAGGVGSNIQIHSVGFDPRSFYVFKQLYDAEGNILENQFEDINGDNEVNGADKYRFQKPAADYTFGFTGRVEIHNFDLSFAGRASMGNYVYNNVQTDMGYLNRLYHSGGSLWNINQSAVDLNILEQSSVTFSDYFVKKADFLRVDHMTLGYNFKDLIGKFFKLYFTAQNPFLITNYDGLDPEIFGGVDNNTYPRPRTYVIGLNVEF
;
A
#
# COMPACT_ATOMS: atom_id res chain seq x y z
N MET A 1 -38.75 29.56 74.11
CA MET A 1 -39.67 30.00 73.04
C MET A 1 -38.91 29.74 71.70
N PHE A 2 -39.00 28.56 71.18
CA PHE A 2 -38.30 28.11 69.94
C PHE A 2 -39.25 28.29 68.72
N PHE A 3 -38.82 29.06 67.75
CA PHE A 3 -39.53 29.17 66.48
C PHE A 3 -38.95 28.07 65.55
N VAL A 4 -39.81 27.14 65.19
CA VAL A 4 -39.53 26.16 64.13
C VAL A 4 -40.00 26.77 62.82
N SER A 5 -39.04 27.06 61.88
CA SER A 5 -39.35 27.51 60.56
C SER A 5 -39.42 26.26 59.62
N ALA A 6 -40.59 25.93 59.16
CA ALA A 6 -40.83 24.86 58.19
C ALA A 6 -40.46 25.36 56.80
N ILE A 7 -39.39 24.81 56.22
CA ILE A 7 -39.01 24.94 54.80
C ILE A 7 -39.87 23.98 53.98
N SER A 8 -40.83 24.52 53.25
CA SER A 8 -41.60 23.78 52.24
C SER A 8 -40.73 23.56 50.98
N ILE A 9 -40.18 22.36 50.81
CA ILE A 9 -39.58 21.96 49.56
C ILE A 9 -40.69 21.62 48.57
N SER A 10 -40.90 22.53 47.61
CA SER A 10 -41.77 22.27 46.47
C SER A 10 -41.07 21.28 45.54
N LEU A 11 -41.43 20.02 45.62
CA LEU A 11 -41.08 19.01 44.62
C LEU A 11 -41.87 19.35 43.32
N SER A 12 -41.18 19.96 42.36
CA SER A 12 -41.72 20.11 41.02
C SER A 12 -41.73 18.70 40.39
N LEU A 13 -42.90 18.07 40.39
CA LEU A 13 -43.15 16.88 39.56
C LEU A 13 -43.11 17.33 38.10
N ASN A 14 -41.95 17.16 37.45
CA ASN A 14 -41.89 17.29 36.00
C ASN A 14 -42.68 16.13 35.38
N ALA A 15 -43.78 16.45 34.70
CA ALA A 15 -44.56 15.48 33.95
C ALA A 15 -43.72 14.99 32.75
N GLN A 16 -43.08 13.84 32.88
CA GLN A 16 -42.39 13.16 31.78
C GLN A 16 -43.40 12.35 30.96
N ARG A 17 -43.33 12.45 29.66
CA ARG A 17 -44.15 11.66 28.72
C ARG A 17 -43.33 10.48 28.21
N THR A 18 -43.79 9.24 28.42
CA THR A 18 -43.14 8.03 27.90
C THR A 18 -43.73 7.70 26.53
N ILE A 19 -42.89 7.71 25.49
CA ILE A 19 -43.20 7.27 24.13
C ILE A 19 -42.69 5.85 23.93
N ARG A 20 -43.53 5.00 23.36
CA ARG A 20 -43.17 3.63 22.96
C ARG A 20 -43.44 3.42 21.48
N GLY A 21 -42.67 2.53 20.84
CA GLY A 21 -42.90 2.22 19.45
C GLY A 21 -41.94 1.16 18.95
N ARG A 22 -42.00 0.90 17.67
CA ARG A 22 -41.17 -0.07 16.97
C ARG A 22 -40.47 0.60 15.80
N VAL A 23 -39.20 0.35 15.65
CA VAL A 23 -38.39 0.75 14.47
C VAL A 23 -38.17 -0.46 13.57
N ILE A 24 -38.59 -0.34 12.32
CA ILE A 24 -38.51 -1.39 11.33
C ILE A 24 -37.88 -0.83 10.04
N ASP A 25 -37.33 -1.70 9.24
CA ASP A 25 -36.90 -1.42 7.87
C ASP A 25 -38.13 -1.14 6.99
N ALA A 26 -38.11 -0.06 6.22
CA ALA A 26 -39.20 0.32 5.35
C ALA A 26 -39.46 -0.66 4.19
N GLU A 27 -38.44 -1.39 3.75
CA GLU A 27 -38.49 -2.33 2.63
C GLU A 27 -38.75 -3.76 3.10
N THR A 28 -37.94 -4.28 4.02
CA THR A 28 -38.00 -5.67 4.48
C THR A 28 -39.03 -5.90 5.60
N LYS A 29 -39.49 -4.82 6.25
CA LYS A 29 -40.35 -4.84 7.44
C LYS A 29 -39.73 -5.55 8.65
N GLU A 30 -38.46 -5.87 8.59
CA GLU A 30 -37.72 -6.48 9.71
C GLU A 30 -37.41 -5.46 10.81
N PRO A 31 -37.34 -5.89 12.09
CA PRO A 31 -37.02 -5.00 13.19
C PRO A 31 -35.59 -4.52 13.11
N LEU A 32 -35.37 -3.21 13.20
CA LEU A 32 -34.04 -2.61 13.28
C LEU A 32 -33.57 -2.59 14.74
N ILE A 33 -32.61 -3.47 15.05
CA ILE A 33 -32.07 -3.66 16.41
C ILE A 33 -30.96 -2.65 16.66
N GLY A 34 -31.04 -1.90 17.76
CA GLY A 34 -30.00 -0.91 18.11
C GLY A 34 -30.16 0.42 17.37
N ALA A 35 -31.29 0.70 16.73
CA ALA A 35 -31.58 2.01 16.21
C ALA A 35 -31.56 3.03 17.36
N ASN A 36 -30.93 4.18 17.13
CA ASN A 36 -30.79 5.22 18.14
C ASN A 36 -32.01 6.17 18.08
N ILE A 37 -32.72 6.30 19.18
CA ILE A 37 -33.92 7.16 19.33
C ILE A 37 -33.62 8.18 20.42
N PHE A 38 -33.60 9.48 20.09
CA PHE A 38 -33.29 10.52 21.08
C PHE A 38 -34.15 11.77 20.90
N VAL A 39 -34.37 12.50 21.98
CA VAL A 39 -35.10 13.77 21.96
C VAL A 39 -34.19 14.84 21.38
N LYS A 40 -34.64 15.54 20.34
CA LYS A 40 -33.87 16.56 19.64
C LYS A 40 -33.31 17.61 20.61
N ASP A 41 -32.04 17.99 20.40
CA ASP A 41 -31.31 18.98 21.20
C ASP A 41 -31.16 18.61 22.69
N THR A 42 -31.17 17.31 23.03
CA THR A 42 -30.93 16.80 24.37
C THR A 42 -30.05 15.57 24.35
N THR A 43 -29.57 15.14 25.50
CA THR A 43 -28.83 13.86 25.67
C THR A 43 -29.73 12.67 26.02
N ILE A 44 -31.06 12.89 26.05
CA ILE A 44 -32.03 11.89 26.43
C ILE A 44 -32.36 11.02 25.23
N GLY A 45 -32.03 9.73 25.30
CA GLY A 45 -32.24 8.77 24.23
C GLY A 45 -32.28 7.34 24.70
N THR A 46 -32.67 6.45 23.79
CA THR A 46 -32.77 5.00 23.97
C THR A 46 -32.39 4.30 22.69
N PHE A 47 -32.27 2.97 22.74
CA PHE A 47 -32.03 2.13 21.57
C PHE A 47 -33.20 1.15 21.41
N SER A 48 -33.50 0.78 20.15
CA SER A 48 -34.45 -0.29 19.88
C SER A 48 -33.92 -1.65 20.31
N ALA A 49 -34.77 -2.47 20.91
CA ALA A 49 -34.48 -3.84 21.31
C ALA A 49 -34.43 -4.83 20.13
N ALA A 50 -34.24 -6.12 20.43
CA ALA A 50 -34.11 -7.18 19.41
C ALA A 50 -35.33 -7.36 18.50
N ASP A 51 -36.51 -6.94 18.97
CA ASP A 51 -37.78 -6.94 18.23
C ASP A 51 -38.10 -5.56 17.63
N GLY A 52 -37.14 -4.64 17.65
CA GLY A 52 -37.27 -3.26 17.19
C GLY A 52 -38.04 -2.33 18.15
N ILE A 53 -38.53 -2.82 19.29
CA ILE A 53 -39.32 -2.04 20.24
C ILE A 53 -38.38 -1.13 21.05
N TYR A 54 -38.89 0.10 21.33
CA TYR A 54 -38.19 1.05 22.18
C TYR A 54 -39.17 1.75 23.16
N SER A 55 -38.61 2.30 24.23
CA SER A 55 -39.30 3.17 25.19
C SER A 55 -38.41 4.37 25.48
N LEU A 56 -38.93 5.59 25.28
CA LEU A 56 -38.20 6.84 25.46
C LEU A 56 -38.97 7.78 26.37
N GLU A 57 -38.32 8.31 27.39
CA GLU A 57 -38.85 9.35 28.23
C GLU A 57 -38.57 10.72 27.62
N VAL A 58 -39.65 11.50 27.37
CA VAL A 58 -39.55 12.80 26.71
C VAL A 58 -39.89 13.88 27.75
N PRO A 59 -39.01 14.86 28.02
CA PRO A 59 -39.27 15.97 28.91
C PRO A 59 -40.40 16.87 28.39
N GLU A 60 -41.09 17.54 29.32
CA GLU A 60 -42.14 18.52 28.97
C GLU A 60 -41.57 19.67 28.11
N GLY A 61 -42.29 20.08 27.12
CA GLY A 61 -41.88 21.15 26.19
C GLY A 61 -40.99 20.70 25.04
N ARG A 62 -40.67 19.40 24.95
CA ARG A 62 -39.94 18.82 23.80
C ARG A 62 -40.87 17.96 22.96
N ASN A 63 -40.99 18.31 21.68
CA ASN A 63 -41.93 17.65 20.77
C ASN A 63 -41.30 16.97 19.57
N THR A 64 -39.99 16.93 19.45
CA THR A 64 -39.31 16.31 18.31
C THR A 64 -38.41 15.19 18.77
N VAL A 65 -38.58 14.02 18.18
CA VAL A 65 -37.72 12.84 18.37
C VAL A 65 -36.95 12.58 17.09
N VAL A 66 -35.70 12.24 17.23
CA VAL A 66 -34.79 11.90 16.15
C VAL A 66 -34.49 10.41 16.20
N ILE A 67 -34.73 9.72 15.11
CA ILE A 67 -34.46 8.29 14.97
C ILE A 67 -33.37 8.10 13.88
N SER A 68 -32.34 7.35 14.20
CA SER A 68 -31.26 7.05 13.28
C SER A 68 -30.74 5.61 13.48
N TYR A 69 -30.37 4.98 12.36
CA TYR A 69 -29.74 3.67 12.34
C TYR A 69 -28.67 3.65 11.27
N VAL A 70 -27.59 2.89 11.50
CA VAL A 70 -26.48 2.82 10.55
C VAL A 70 -26.96 2.24 9.22
N GLY A 71 -26.73 2.95 8.12
CA GLY A 71 -27.21 2.56 6.80
C GLY A 71 -28.62 3.01 6.44
N TYR A 72 -29.30 3.79 7.31
CA TYR A 72 -30.66 4.25 7.09
C TYR A 72 -30.78 5.77 7.14
N GLN A 73 -31.83 6.33 6.50
CA GLN A 73 -32.13 7.77 6.56
C GLN A 73 -32.54 8.16 7.98
N ARG A 74 -31.91 9.20 8.51
CA ARG A 74 -32.30 9.80 9.78
C ARG A 74 -33.67 10.49 9.62
N VAL A 75 -34.57 10.20 10.53
CA VAL A 75 -35.92 10.78 10.53
C VAL A 75 -36.12 11.65 11.77
N ASN A 76 -36.60 12.87 11.57
CA ASN A 76 -37.02 13.76 12.64
C ASN A 76 -38.58 13.76 12.65
N LEU A 77 -39.16 13.33 13.74
CA LEU A 77 -40.62 13.21 13.87
C LEU A 77 -41.09 14.11 14.98
N GLU A 78 -42.11 14.88 14.68
CA GLU A 78 -42.85 15.62 15.70
C GLU A 78 -43.82 14.68 16.44
N LEU A 79 -43.81 14.74 17.76
CA LEU A 79 -44.65 13.93 18.61
C LEU A 79 -46.11 14.41 18.52
N SER A 80 -46.99 13.53 18.09
CA SER A 80 -48.44 13.72 18.15
C SER A 80 -48.95 13.51 19.58
N ALA A 81 -50.27 13.62 19.82
CA ALA A 81 -50.91 13.31 21.11
C ALA A 81 -50.78 11.81 21.51
N SER A 82 -50.44 10.92 20.55
CA SER A 82 -50.26 9.48 20.80
C SER A 82 -48.95 9.20 21.52
N ASN A 83 -48.97 8.27 22.49
CA ASN A 83 -47.78 7.76 23.17
C ASN A 83 -47.11 6.59 22.40
N VAL A 84 -47.65 6.23 21.23
CA VAL A 84 -47.09 5.18 20.35
C VAL A 84 -46.61 5.83 19.07
N LEU A 85 -45.29 5.61 18.78
CA LEU A 85 -44.59 6.12 17.60
C LEU A 85 -43.85 4.96 16.92
N ASN A 86 -44.51 4.31 15.95
CA ASN A 86 -43.85 3.31 15.08
C ASN A 86 -43.19 4.03 13.92
N VAL A 87 -41.95 3.59 13.58
CA VAL A 87 -41.11 4.27 12.60
C VAL A 87 -40.58 3.26 11.60
N GLU A 88 -40.79 3.57 10.34
CA GLU A 88 -40.18 2.86 9.23
C GLU A 88 -38.97 3.68 8.73
N LEU A 89 -37.78 3.11 8.81
CA LEU A 89 -36.56 3.73 8.27
C LEU A 89 -36.27 3.18 6.88
N SER A 90 -36.10 4.04 5.92
CA SER A 90 -35.66 3.68 4.58
C SER A 90 -34.14 3.56 4.55
N PRO A 91 -33.58 2.57 3.85
CA PRO A 91 -32.14 2.51 3.63
C PRO A 91 -31.64 3.84 3.06
N GLY A 92 -30.61 4.40 3.72
CA GLY A 92 -30.02 5.69 3.33
C GLY A 92 -28.79 5.48 2.45
N ILE A 93 -28.82 6.01 1.26
CA ILE A 93 -27.69 5.97 0.35
C ILE A 93 -26.71 7.10 0.73
N PHE A 94 -25.51 6.75 1.18
CA PHE A 94 -24.26 7.55 1.27
C PHE A 94 -24.12 8.75 2.22
N LEU A 95 -25.11 9.37 2.80
CA LEU A 95 -24.92 10.68 3.48
C LEU A 95 -24.74 10.64 5.01
N GLN A 96 -24.87 9.50 5.66
CA GLN A 96 -24.68 9.39 7.12
C GLN A 96 -23.49 8.52 7.54
N GLU A 97 -22.56 8.27 6.63
CA GLU A 97 -21.36 7.51 6.95
C GLU A 97 -20.51 8.27 7.98
N VAL A 98 -20.34 7.68 9.15
CA VAL A 98 -19.41 8.17 10.16
C VAL A 98 -18.03 7.69 9.76
N VAL A 99 -17.12 8.62 9.49
CA VAL A 99 -15.74 8.33 9.12
C VAL A 99 -14.80 8.57 10.29
N VAL A 100 -13.85 7.69 10.45
CA VAL A 100 -12.76 7.85 11.41
C VAL A 100 -11.80 8.92 10.88
N VAL A 101 -11.51 9.93 11.69
CA VAL A 101 -10.57 11.01 11.34
C VAL A 101 -9.66 11.27 12.53
N GLY A 102 -8.42 10.85 12.42
CA GLY A 102 -7.46 11.03 13.51
C GLY A 102 -8.03 10.55 14.85
N TYR A 103 -8.03 11.41 15.84
CA TYR A 103 -8.49 11.12 17.21
C TYR A 103 -10.02 11.34 17.38
N GLY A 104 -10.83 10.70 16.52
CA GLY A 104 -12.28 10.79 16.63
C GLY A 104 -13.02 10.34 15.39
N THR A 105 -14.32 10.54 15.41
CA THR A 105 -15.20 10.23 14.28
C THR A 105 -16.03 11.47 13.95
N ILE A 106 -16.18 11.74 12.65
CA ILE A 106 -17.05 12.80 12.16
C ILE A 106 -18.04 12.22 11.15
N LYS A 107 -19.13 12.91 10.92
CA LYS A 107 -19.97 12.60 9.78
C LYS A 107 -19.23 13.01 8.50
N ARG A 108 -19.30 12.21 7.46
CA ARG A 108 -18.67 12.51 6.16
C ARG A 108 -19.11 13.88 5.61
N GLU A 109 -20.38 14.24 5.80
CA GLU A 109 -20.91 15.53 5.38
C GLU A 109 -20.29 16.74 6.10
N ASP A 110 -19.76 16.54 7.32
CA ASP A 110 -19.14 17.58 8.16
C ASP A 110 -17.61 17.64 7.97
N ALA A 111 -17.03 16.77 7.15
CA ALA A 111 -15.61 16.80 6.86
C ALA A 111 -15.22 18.08 6.12
N THR A 112 -14.19 18.76 6.61
CA THR A 112 -13.61 19.98 6.01
C THR A 112 -12.47 19.68 5.06
N GLY A 113 -11.76 18.57 5.25
CA GLY A 113 -10.63 18.13 4.42
C GLY A 113 -11.04 17.12 3.34
N SER A 114 -10.10 16.84 2.41
CA SER A 114 -10.26 15.82 1.38
C SER A 114 -10.02 14.43 1.96
N LEU A 115 -11.08 13.65 2.10
CA LEU A 115 -11.05 12.28 2.58
C LEU A 115 -11.95 11.38 1.74
N GLN A 116 -11.54 10.12 1.61
CA GLN A 116 -12.33 9.08 0.95
C GLN A 116 -12.43 7.85 1.86
N SER A 117 -13.65 7.38 2.08
CA SER A 117 -13.92 6.12 2.79
C SER A 117 -14.28 5.03 1.79
N VAL A 118 -13.75 3.83 2.00
CA VAL A 118 -14.04 2.61 1.23
C VAL A 118 -14.42 1.53 2.23
N SER A 119 -15.62 0.99 2.11
CA SER A 119 -16.20 0.01 3.04
C SER A 119 -16.25 -1.40 2.44
N VAL A 120 -16.59 -2.39 3.26
CA VAL A 120 -16.64 -3.81 2.85
C VAL A 120 -17.41 -4.04 1.55
N LYS A 121 -18.50 -3.28 1.31
CA LYS A 121 -19.31 -3.42 0.09
C LYS A 121 -18.56 -3.01 -1.18
N ASP A 122 -17.57 -2.11 -1.03
CA ASP A 122 -16.81 -1.50 -2.12
C ASP A 122 -15.48 -2.23 -2.38
N PHE A 123 -15.07 -3.17 -1.52
CA PHE A 123 -13.79 -3.86 -1.59
C PHE A 123 -13.63 -4.68 -2.87
N ASN A 124 -12.41 -4.74 -3.38
CA ASN A 124 -12.04 -5.70 -4.40
C ASN A 124 -12.24 -7.13 -3.88
N ARG A 125 -12.58 -8.04 -4.76
CA ARG A 125 -12.86 -9.44 -4.43
C ARG A 125 -11.90 -10.37 -5.15
N GLY A 126 -11.67 -11.56 -4.58
CA GLY A 126 -10.78 -12.56 -5.16
C GLY A 126 -9.91 -13.24 -4.11
N ALA A 127 -8.80 -13.83 -4.54
CA ALA A 127 -7.77 -14.40 -3.66
C ALA A 127 -6.88 -13.29 -3.07
N ILE A 128 -7.50 -12.39 -2.31
CA ILE A 128 -6.86 -11.22 -1.70
C ILE A 128 -6.01 -11.68 -0.52
N THR A 129 -4.72 -11.41 -0.56
CA THR A 129 -3.77 -11.71 0.52
C THR A 129 -3.37 -10.48 1.32
N GLY A 130 -3.20 -9.35 0.66
CA GLY A 130 -2.84 -8.07 1.26
C GLY A 130 -4.01 -7.11 1.42
N ALA A 131 -4.10 -6.43 2.55
CA ALA A 131 -5.17 -5.45 2.82
C ALA A 131 -5.24 -4.32 1.77
N GLN A 132 -4.11 -3.91 1.21
CA GLN A 132 -4.01 -2.85 0.20
C GLN A 132 -4.69 -3.20 -1.13
N GLU A 133 -4.75 -4.49 -1.49
CA GLU A 133 -5.40 -4.94 -2.71
C GLU A 133 -6.91 -4.64 -2.73
N LEU A 134 -7.52 -4.53 -1.55
CA LEU A 134 -8.94 -4.15 -1.39
C LEU A 134 -9.23 -2.73 -1.86
N LEU A 135 -8.19 -1.84 -1.90
CA LEU A 135 -8.31 -0.42 -2.23
C LEU A 135 -7.98 -0.09 -3.69
N ALA A 136 -7.31 -0.99 -4.43
CA ALA A 136 -6.82 -0.70 -5.77
C ALA A 136 -7.94 -0.20 -6.69
N GLY A 137 -7.75 0.98 -7.33
CA GLY A 137 -8.72 1.61 -8.21
C GLY A 137 -9.95 2.26 -7.53
N LYS A 138 -10.06 2.23 -6.18
CA LYS A 138 -11.25 2.71 -5.45
C LYS A 138 -11.18 4.19 -5.05
N VAL A 139 -10.01 4.77 -4.97
CA VAL A 139 -9.78 6.13 -4.48
C VAL A 139 -9.03 6.94 -5.53
N PRO A 140 -9.56 8.08 -6.02
CA PRO A 140 -8.87 8.91 -6.98
C PRO A 140 -7.59 9.50 -6.37
N GLY A 141 -6.52 9.55 -7.17
CA GLY A 141 -5.20 10.01 -6.74
C GLY A 141 -4.43 9.01 -5.86
N VAL A 142 -4.94 7.79 -5.66
CA VAL A 142 -4.23 6.69 -4.99
C VAL A 142 -3.84 5.64 -6.01
N THR A 143 -2.54 5.42 -6.17
CA THR A 143 -1.99 4.33 -6.99
C THR A 143 -1.42 3.25 -6.08
N ILE A 144 -1.71 1.99 -6.41
CA ILE A 144 -1.23 0.80 -5.69
C ILE A 144 -0.65 -0.15 -6.71
N THR A 145 0.67 -0.22 -6.75
CA THR A 145 1.42 -1.12 -7.63
C THR A 145 1.90 -2.32 -6.83
N THR A 146 1.42 -3.51 -7.19
CA THR A 146 1.82 -4.79 -6.58
C THR A 146 2.64 -5.60 -7.55
N ASP A 147 3.57 -6.42 -7.07
CA ASP A 147 4.11 -7.49 -7.90
C ASP A 147 3.18 -8.72 -7.90
N GLY A 148 3.46 -9.70 -8.75
CA GLY A 148 2.60 -10.89 -8.91
C GLY A 148 2.82 -11.98 -7.88
N SER A 149 3.83 -11.90 -7.01
CA SER A 149 4.18 -12.97 -6.07
C SER A 149 3.19 -13.07 -4.90
N PRO A 150 3.02 -14.24 -4.29
CA PRO A 150 2.05 -14.45 -3.20
C PRO A 150 2.41 -13.64 -1.97
N GLY A 151 1.43 -12.91 -1.42
CA GLY A 151 1.62 -12.08 -0.22
C GLY A 151 2.55 -10.88 -0.40
N ALA A 152 2.82 -10.47 -1.63
CA ALA A 152 3.73 -9.38 -1.96
C ALA A 152 3.36 -8.04 -1.35
N GLY A 153 4.36 -7.19 -1.17
CA GLY A 153 4.20 -5.78 -0.86
C GLY A 153 3.63 -4.98 -2.02
N SER A 154 3.28 -3.74 -1.73
CA SER A 154 2.81 -2.79 -2.73
C SER A 154 3.46 -1.44 -2.50
N ALA A 155 3.81 -0.76 -3.56
CA ALA A 155 4.07 0.66 -3.52
C ALA A 155 2.72 1.41 -3.53
N ILE A 156 2.47 2.20 -2.49
CA ILE A 156 1.25 3.00 -2.38
C ILE A 156 1.64 4.47 -2.51
N ARG A 157 1.01 5.19 -3.42
CA ARG A 157 1.24 6.63 -3.61
C ARG A 157 -0.08 7.38 -3.55
N ILE A 158 -0.09 8.52 -2.84
CA ILE A 158 -1.23 9.43 -2.74
C ILE A 158 -0.81 10.77 -3.32
N ARG A 159 -1.40 11.17 -4.47
CA ARG A 159 -1.08 12.41 -5.17
C ARG A 159 0.38 12.50 -5.65
N GLY A 160 0.91 11.38 -6.16
CA GLY A 160 2.28 11.27 -6.65
C GLY A 160 3.33 11.10 -5.54
N GLU A 161 4.59 11.33 -5.88
CA GLU A 161 5.72 11.32 -4.95
C GLU A 161 5.90 12.69 -4.30
N SER A 162 6.28 12.72 -3.03
CA SER A 162 6.55 13.95 -2.29
C SER A 162 8.01 14.13 -1.93
N SER A 163 8.84 13.09 -2.09
CA SER A 163 10.27 13.09 -1.77
C SER A 163 11.06 12.31 -2.81
N LEU A 164 12.36 12.61 -2.94
CA LEU A 164 13.28 11.89 -3.83
C LEU A 164 13.95 10.70 -3.15
N SER A 165 14.32 10.80 -1.88
CA SER A 165 15.03 9.75 -1.14
C SER A 165 14.34 9.34 0.17
N ALA A 166 13.50 10.18 0.77
CA ALA A 166 12.70 9.79 1.93
C ALA A 166 11.49 8.95 1.49
N SER A 167 10.85 8.28 2.46
CA SER A 167 9.69 7.44 2.19
C SER A 167 8.52 8.23 1.60
N ASN A 168 7.99 7.76 0.49
CA ASN A 168 6.78 8.28 -0.15
C ASN A 168 5.51 7.49 0.22
N ASP A 169 5.65 6.43 1.04
CA ASP A 169 4.51 5.62 1.46
C ASP A 169 3.63 6.37 2.46
N PRO A 170 2.30 6.27 2.36
CA PRO A 170 1.39 6.87 3.32
C PRO A 170 1.55 6.23 4.70
N LEU A 171 1.30 7.01 5.76
CA LEU A 171 1.22 6.45 7.10
C LEU A 171 0.03 5.50 7.19
N ILE A 172 0.27 4.27 7.60
CA ILE A 172 -0.77 3.30 7.92
C ILE A 172 -1.13 3.38 9.40
N VAL A 173 -2.41 3.51 9.71
CA VAL A 173 -2.93 3.50 11.08
C VAL A 173 -3.97 2.40 11.20
N ILE A 174 -3.74 1.41 12.06
CA ILE A 174 -4.65 0.28 12.28
C ILE A 174 -5.33 0.45 13.62
N ASP A 175 -6.65 0.65 13.60
CA ASP A 175 -7.47 0.83 14.82
C ASP A 175 -6.91 1.89 15.79
N GLY A 176 -6.30 2.96 15.28
CA GLY A 176 -5.71 4.05 16.06
C GLY A 176 -4.21 3.86 16.39
N VAL A 177 -3.58 2.78 15.96
CA VAL A 177 -2.13 2.55 16.15
C VAL A 177 -1.38 2.93 14.87
N PRO A 178 -0.52 3.96 14.89
CA PRO A 178 0.36 4.29 13.77
C PRO A 178 1.44 3.22 13.60
N MET A 179 1.48 2.59 12.42
CA MET A 179 2.39 1.48 12.12
C MET A 179 3.79 1.96 11.73
N ASP A 180 4.79 1.11 11.95
CA ASP A 180 6.06 1.21 11.26
C ASP A 180 5.91 0.62 9.85
N ASN A 181 6.08 1.47 8.83
CA ASN A 181 5.94 1.06 7.43
C ASN A 181 7.20 0.35 6.90
N SER A 182 8.34 0.48 7.58
CA SER A 182 9.54 -0.29 7.23
C SER A 182 9.31 -1.75 7.59
N GLY A 183 9.29 -2.65 6.61
CA GLY A 183 9.05 -4.08 6.80
C GLY A 183 9.96 -4.72 7.85
N ILE A 184 9.73 -5.98 8.14
CA ILE A 184 10.65 -6.82 8.93
C ILE A 184 11.31 -7.85 8.00
N SER A 185 12.58 -8.17 8.25
CA SER A 185 13.32 -9.16 7.46
C SER A 185 12.55 -10.48 7.40
N GLY A 186 12.44 -11.05 6.23
CA GLY A 186 11.68 -12.27 5.98
C GLY A 186 10.17 -12.07 5.79
N ALA A 187 9.61 -10.88 6.00
CA ALA A 187 8.23 -10.60 5.66
C ALA A 187 8.11 -10.08 4.22
N ARG A 188 7.04 -10.48 3.53
CA ARG A 188 6.75 -9.99 2.18
C ARG A 188 6.07 -8.61 2.20
N ASN A 189 5.22 -8.36 3.22
CA ASN A 189 4.44 -7.14 3.33
C ASN A 189 4.08 -6.82 4.79
N VAL A 190 4.20 -5.56 5.17
CA VAL A 190 3.86 -5.07 6.52
C VAL A 190 2.36 -5.21 6.84
N LEU A 191 1.48 -5.12 5.83
CA LEU A 191 0.02 -5.25 5.98
C LEU A 191 -0.48 -6.69 6.07
N ASN A 192 0.37 -7.69 5.91
CA ASN A 192 -0.02 -9.09 6.07
C ASN A 192 -0.45 -9.46 7.50
N ILE A 193 -0.20 -8.60 8.51
CA ILE A 193 -0.76 -8.72 9.86
C ILE A 193 -2.29 -8.71 9.87
N LEU A 194 -2.92 -8.08 8.89
CA LEU A 194 -4.36 -7.99 8.78
C LEU A 194 -4.92 -9.12 7.93
N ASN A 195 -5.93 -9.81 8.47
CA ASN A 195 -6.80 -10.62 7.62
C ASN A 195 -7.75 -9.69 6.85
N PRO A 196 -7.77 -9.71 5.52
CA PRO A 196 -8.70 -8.90 4.73
C PRO A 196 -10.17 -9.06 5.13
N ASN A 197 -10.57 -10.26 5.59
CA ASN A 197 -11.94 -10.54 6.06
C ASN A 197 -12.31 -9.81 7.36
N ASP A 198 -11.33 -9.34 8.14
CA ASP A 198 -11.57 -8.60 9.38
C ASP A 198 -11.63 -7.08 9.21
N ILE A 199 -11.37 -6.56 8.01
CA ILE A 199 -11.40 -5.13 7.74
C ILE A 199 -12.85 -4.68 7.56
N GLU A 200 -13.22 -3.59 8.23
CA GLU A 200 -14.52 -2.90 8.10
C GLU A 200 -14.46 -1.79 7.06
N SER A 201 -13.44 -0.94 7.14
CA SER A 201 -13.28 0.19 6.23
C SER A 201 -11.85 0.70 6.16
N PHE A 202 -11.57 1.39 5.05
CA PHE A 202 -10.41 2.25 4.90
C PHE A 202 -10.88 3.70 4.82
N THR A 203 -10.18 4.60 5.49
CA THR A 203 -10.33 6.05 5.28
C THR A 203 -8.99 6.61 4.82
N VAL A 204 -8.96 7.19 3.63
CA VAL A 204 -7.77 7.80 3.05
C VAL A 204 -7.83 9.31 3.26
N LEU A 205 -6.86 9.87 3.98
CA LEU A 205 -6.68 11.30 4.21
C LEU A 205 -5.64 11.81 3.22
N LYS A 206 -6.08 12.64 2.27
CA LYS A 206 -5.25 13.01 1.10
C LYS A 206 -4.62 14.40 1.20
N ASP A 207 -5.17 15.29 2.01
CA ASP A 207 -4.67 16.65 2.18
C ASP A 207 -4.11 16.90 3.59
N ALA A 208 -3.31 17.95 3.73
CA ALA A 208 -2.69 18.30 5.00
C ALA A 208 -3.72 18.67 6.07
N SER A 209 -4.86 19.29 5.72
CA SER A 209 -5.88 19.66 6.70
C SER A 209 -6.53 18.45 7.37
N ALA A 210 -6.65 17.32 6.64
CA ALA A 210 -7.13 16.06 7.19
C ALA A 210 -6.04 15.26 7.90
N SER A 211 -4.79 15.31 7.40
CA SER A 211 -3.69 14.46 7.85
C SER A 211 -2.73 15.12 8.85
N ALA A 212 -2.72 16.47 8.99
CA ALA A 212 -1.79 17.18 9.88
C ALA A 212 -1.87 16.79 11.37
N ILE A 213 -3.00 16.22 11.80
CA ILE A 213 -3.12 15.68 13.15
C ILE A 213 -2.17 14.50 13.41
N TYR A 214 -1.66 13.85 12.35
CA TYR A 214 -0.61 12.83 12.39
C TYR A 214 0.79 13.40 12.15
N GLY A 215 0.90 14.68 11.76
CA GLY A 215 2.13 15.49 11.70
C GLY A 215 3.23 14.91 10.82
N ASN A 216 4.28 14.47 11.49
CA ASN A 216 5.60 14.14 10.94
C ASN A 216 5.69 12.91 10.02
N ARG A 217 4.62 12.18 9.82
CA ARG A 217 4.57 10.96 8.97
C ARG A 217 3.47 11.05 7.92
N ALA A 218 2.86 12.23 7.78
CA ALA A 218 1.66 12.42 6.97
C ALA A 218 1.94 13.09 5.61
N ALA A 219 3.21 13.36 5.25
CA ALA A 219 3.57 13.97 3.97
C ALA A 219 3.11 13.11 2.77
N GLY A 220 3.22 11.79 2.86
CA GLY A 220 2.68 10.82 1.88
C GLY A 220 1.17 10.58 1.99
N GLY A 221 0.44 11.32 2.88
CA GLY A 221 -0.96 11.03 3.23
C GLY A 221 -1.10 9.99 4.33
N VAL A 222 -2.35 9.66 4.70
CA VAL A 222 -2.64 8.69 5.77
C VAL A 222 -3.74 7.73 5.34
N ILE A 223 -3.57 6.45 5.62
CA ILE A 223 -4.58 5.41 5.44
C ILE A 223 -4.98 4.85 6.80
N LEU A 224 -6.21 5.13 7.21
CA LEU A 224 -6.79 4.60 8.44
C LEU A 224 -7.52 3.30 8.12
N ILE A 225 -7.17 2.23 8.81
CA ILE A 225 -7.80 0.91 8.67
C ILE A 225 -8.59 0.63 9.94
N THR A 226 -9.89 0.44 9.78
CA THR A 226 -10.78 0.06 10.89
C THR A 226 -11.13 -1.41 10.75
N THR A 227 -11.03 -2.17 11.85
CA THR A 227 -11.43 -3.59 11.87
C THR A 227 -12.82 -3.79 12.45
N LYS A 228 -13.49 -4.86 12.02
CA LYS A 228 -14.84 -5.26 12.46
C LYS A 228 -14.90 -5.50 13.96
N LYS A 229 -16.03 -5.13 14.58
CA LYS A 229 -16.28 -5.22 16.03
C LYS A 229 -17.61 -5.94 16.28
N GLY A 230 -17.83 -6.39 17.51
CA GLY A 230 -19.14 -6.77 17.99
C GLY A 230 -20.00 -5.53 18.35
N ALA A 231 -21.32 -5.68 18.42
CA ALA A 231 -22.23 -4.64 18.84
C ALA A 231 -22.95 -4.99 20.16
N VAL A 232 -23.29 -3.98 20.96
CA VAL A 232 -24.06 -4.16 22.20
C VAL A 232 -25.40 -4.82 21.88
N GLY A 233 -25.78 -5.85 22.65
CA GLY A 233 -27.03 -6.59 22.45
C GLY A 233 -27.05 -7.53 21.24
N GLN A 234 -25.98 -7.62 20.47
CA GLN A 234 -25.85 -8.55 19.36
C GLN A 234 -25.85 -10.01 19.87
N LYS A 235 -26.72 -10.85 19.31
CA LYS A 235 -26.68 -12.29 19.52
C LYS A 235 -25.40 -12.86 18.92
N LEU A 236 -24.96 -14.01 19.42
CA LEU A 236 -23.83 -14.74 18.85
C LEU A 236 -24.09 -15.00 17.37
N LYS A 237 -23.13 -14.61 16.54
CA LYS A 237 -22.99 -14.94 15.13
C LYS A 237 -21.69 -15.65 14.92
N ILE A 238 -21.73 -16.80 14.28
CA ILE A 238 -20.55 -17.53 13.84
C ILE A 238 -20.55 -17.52 12.33
N GLY A 239 -19.43 -17.13 11.73
CA GLY A 239 -19.30 -17.10 10.29
C GLY A 239 -18.04 -17.79 9.80
N TYR A 240 -18.11 -18.29 8.62
CA TYR A 240 -17.00 -18.88 7.86
C TYR A 240 -16.94 -18.28 6.47
N ASN A 241 -15.75 -17.81 6.08
CA ASN A 241 -15.44 -17.40 4.71
C ASN A 241 -14.29 -18.27 4.24
N GLY A 242 -14.47 -18.98 3.12
CA GLY A 242 -13.44 -19.81 2.55
C GLY A 242 -13.39 -19.70 1.04
N ASN A 243 -12.19 -19.83 0.47
CA ASN A 243 -12.01 -19.92 -0.97
C ASN A 243 -10.80 -20.78 -1.34
N VAL A 244 -10.84 -21.28 -2.57
CA VAL A 244 -9.73 -21.91 -3.27
C VAL A 244 -9.46 -21.14 -4.56
N SER A 245 -8.20 -21.09 -4.96
CA SER A 245 -7.77 -20.32 -6.13
C SER A 245 -6.75 -21.06 -6.97
N PHE A 246 -6.76 -20.78 -8.28
CA PHE A 246 -5.82 -21.31 -9.26
C PHE A 246 -5.25 -20.14 -10.06
N GLY A 247 -3.96 -19.90 -9.95
CA GLY A 247 -3.22 -18.85 -10.64
C GLY A 247 -2.46 -19.41 -11.84
N LEU A 248 -2.54 -18.74 -12.97
CA LEU A 248 -1.84 -19.07 -14.19
C LEU A 248 -0.97 -17.89 -14.63
N ALA A 249 0.22 -18.15 -15.15
CA ALA A 249 1.04 -17.10 -15.74
C ALA A 249 0.26 -16.37 -16.85
N SER A 250 0.35 -15.03 -16.88
CA SER A 250 -0.45 -14.20 -17.80
C SER A 250 0.09 -14.13 -19.21
N GLY A 251 1.37 -14.46 -19.42
CA GLY A 251 2.06 -14.41 -20.70
C GLY A 251 3.50 -14.90 -20.59
N LYS A 252 4.18 -14.94 -21.71
CA LYS A 252 5.61 -15.23 -21.86
C LYS A 252 6.27 -14.13 -22.68
N ILE A 253 7.55 -13.93 -22.46
CA ILE A 253 8.39 -13.09 -23.32
C ILE A 253 8.74 -13.87 -24.58
N ASP A 254 8.70 -13.20 -25.71
CA ASP A 254 9.00 -13.79 -27.01
C ASP A 254 10.52 -13.91 -27.21
N VAL A 255 11.04 -15.11 -26.97
CA VAL A 255 12.44 -15.51 -27.21
C VAL A 255 12.49 -16.64 -28.23
N LEU A 256 13.63 -16.83 -28.87
CA LEU A 256 13.76 -17.86 -29.91
C LEU A 256 13.49 -19.27 -29.32
N ASN A 257 12.65 -20.05 -30.01
CA ASN A 257 12.52 -21.46 -29.73
C ASN A 257 13.74 -22.24 -30.29
N ALA A 258 13.84 -23.52 -29.97
CA ALA A 258 15.02 -24.30 -30.31
C ALA A 258 15.26 -24.42 -31.84
N ASP A 259 14.24 -24.45 -32.65
CA ASP A 259 14.40 -24.56 -34.13
C ASP A 259 14.79 -23.21 -34.75
N GLU A 260 14.17 -22.11 -34.30
CA GLU A 260 14.55 -20.76 -34.66
C GLU A 260 15.99 -20.46 -34.23
N TYR A 261 16.35 -20.90 -33.02
CA TYR A 261 17.70 -20.74 -32.46
C TYR A 261 18.75 -21.48 -33.29
N ARG A 262 18.49 -22.73 -33.68
CA ARG A 262 19.39 -23.48 -34.60
C ARG A 262 19.52 -22.79 -35.94
N ALA A 263 18.41 -22.27 -36.48
CA ALA A 263 18.40 -21.59 -37.77
C ALA A 263 19.27 -20.32 -37.76
N ILE A 264 19.10 -19.48 -36.72
CA ILE A 264 19.86 -18.22 -36.58
C ILE A 264 21.35 -18.49 -36.33
N ILE A 265 21.71 -19.49 -35.50
CA ILE A 265 23.13 -19.90 -35.30
C ILE A 265 23.75 -20.36 -36.63
N ALA A 266 22.98 -21.13 -37.44
CA ALA A 266 23.45 -21.56 -38.75
C ALA A 266 23.61 -20.40 -39.76
N GLN A 267 22.84 -19.34 -39.62
CA GLN A 267 22.93 -18.15 -40.44
C GLN A 267 24.09 -17.22 -40.03
N GLN A 268 24.32 -17.07 -38.71
CA GLN A 268 25.28 -16.11 -38.18
C GLN A 268 26.70 -16.64 -38.12
N TYR A 269 26.90 -17.97 -38.08
CA TYR A 269 28.21 -18.59 -37.90
C TYR A 269 28.48 -19.63 -38.99
N ASP A 270 29.73 -19.68 -39.54
CA ASP A 270 30.14 -20.61 -40.56
C ASP A 270 30.26 -22.06 -40.01
N GLU A 271 30.30 -23.05 -40.92
CA GLU A 271 30.59 -24.47 -40.57
C GLU A 271 31.95 -24.56 -39.88
N GLY A 272 31.99 -25.30 -38.74
CA GLY A 272 33.20 -25.44 -37.91
C GLY A 272 33.40 -24.35 -36.88
N HIS A 273 32.50 -23.36 -36.79
CA HIS A 273 32.53 -22.36 -35.71
C HIS A 273 32.05 -23.01 -34.38
N PRO A 274 32.69 -22.75 -33.23
CA PRO A 274 32.33 -23.35 -31.95
C PRO A 274 30.86 -23.20 -31.57
N ALA A 275 30.20 -22.10 -31.94
CA ALA A 275 28.78 -21.90 -31.71
C ALA A 275 27.88 -23.02 -32.29
N ARG A 276 28.23 -23.57 -33.42
CA ARG A 276 27.50 -24.68 -34.05
C ARG A 276 27.72 -26.02 -33.34
N GLU A 277 28.94 -26.23 -32.82
CA GLU A 277 29.30 -27.44 -32.10
C GLU A 277 28.65 -27.54 -30.72
N LEU A 278 28.32 -26.41 -30.14
CA LEU A 278 27.66 -26.32 -28.83
C LEU A 278 26.16 -26.57 -28.86
N LEU A 279 25.53 -26.58 -30.07
CA LEU A 279 24.09 -26.79 -30.18
C LEU A 279 23.69 -28.19 -29.68
N GLY A 280 22.72 -28.22 -28.79
CA GLY A 280 22.10 -29.45 -28.32
C GLY A 280 21.00 -30.00 -29.24
N SER A 281 20.47 -31.17 -28.88
CA SER A 281 19.39 -31.82 -29.62
C SER A 281 18.00 -31.63 -28.95
N ALA A 282 17.94 -31.02 -27.78
CA ALA A 282 16.70 -30.80 -27.04
C ALA A 282 15.86 -29.66 -27.65
N ASN A 283 14.59 -29.61 -27.28
CA ASN A 283 13.68 -28.50 -27.53
C ASN A 283 13.04 -28.11 -26.20
N THR A 284 13.70 -27.22 -25.45
CA THR A 284 13.31 -26.85 -24.09
C THR A 284 12.67 -25.47 -24.09
N ASP A 285 11.42 -25.37 -23.71
CA ASP A 285 10.80 -24.08 -23.37
C ASP A 285 11.06 -23.79 -21.89
N TRP A 286 12.14 -23.02 -21.64
CA TRP A 286 12.59 -22.72 -20.29
C TRP A 286 11.56 -21.93 -19.46
N GLN A 287 10.68 -21.16 -20.09
CA GLN A 287 9.61 -20.45 -19.39
C GLN A 287 8.54 -21.40 -18.89
N ASP A 288 8.18 -22.44 -19.67
CA ASP A 288 7.25 -23.48 -19.21
C ASP A 288 7.83 -24.34 -18.07
N GLU A 289 9.15 -24.53 -18.07
CA GLU A 289 9.81 -25.32 -17.03
C GLU A 289 9.83 -24.64 -15.66
N ILE A 290 9.78 -23.31 -15.59
CA ILE A 290 9.83 -22.56 -14.32
C ILE A 290 8.48 -22.13 -13.77
N TYR A 291 7.44 -22.09 -14.63
CA TYR A 291 6.11 -21.68 -14.20
C TYR A 291 5.19 -22.88 -13.96
N GLU A 292 4.40 -22.79 -12.91
CA GLU A 292 3.43 -23.80 -12.54
C GLU A 292 2.05 -23.18 -12.24
N VAL A 293 1.03 -24.03 -12.17
CA VAL A 293 -0.31 -23.60 -11.73
C VAL A 293 -0.25 -23.35 -10.23
N ALA A 294 -0.35 -22.09 -9.85
CA ALA A 294 -0.33 -21.67 -8.45
C ALA A 294 -1.65 -22.04 -7.75
N PHE A 295 -1.59 -22.94 -6.77
CA PHE A 295 -2.73 -23.28 -5.93
C PHE A 295 -2.77 -22.37 -4.70
N GLY A 296 -3.98 -21.93 -4.32
CA GLY A 296 -4.17 -21.13 -3.12
C GLY A 296 -5.44 -21.52 -2.37
N GLN A 297 -5.41 -21.35 -1.05
CA GLN A 297 -6.58 -21.49 -0.18
C GLN A 297 -6.57 -20.46 0.93
N ASP A 298 -7.77 -19.94 1.26
CA ASP A 298 -7.97 -19.01 2.37
C ASP A 298 -9.20 -19.42 3.16
N HIS A 299 -9.05 -19.52 4.48
CA HIS A 299 -10.10 -19.93 5.40
C HIS A 299 -10.16 -18.95 6.56
N ASN A 300 -11.32 -18.38 6.82
CA ASN A 300 -11.54 -17.47 7.94
C ASN A 300 -12.79 -17.89 8.73
N VAL A 301 -12.62 -18.10 10.03
CA VAL A 301 -13.70 -18.36 10.98
C VAL A 301 -13.79 -17.21 11.96
N TYR A 302 -15.00 -16.74 12.23
CA TYR A 302 -15.18 -15.70 13.24
C TYR A 302 -16.42 -15.96 14.12
N ALA A 303 -16.33 -15.45 15.33
CA ALA A 303 -17.45 -15.35 16.26
C ALA A 303 -17.60 -13.89 16.71
N SER A 304 -18.80 -13.33 16.60
CA SER A 304 -19.10 -11.98 17.07
C SER A 304 -20.42 -11.93 17.83
N GLY A 305 -20.52 -11.05 18.82
CA GLY A 305 -21.70 -10.95 19.63
C GLY A 305 -21.49 -10.02 20.85
N ALA A 306 -22.35 -10.15 21.85
CA ALA A 306 -22.18 -9.52 23.13
C ALA A 306 -22.46 -10.51 24.29
N VAL A 307 -21.62 -10.51 25.30
CA VAL A 307 -21.88 -11.18 26.59
C VAL A 307 -22.24 -10.09 27.58
N GLY A 308 -23.52 -9.98 27.91
CA GLY A 308 -24.05 -8.88 28.71
C GLY A 308 -23.81 -7.52 28.01
N LYS A 309 -23.05 -6.63 28.63
CA LYS A 309 -22.66 -5.31 28.10
C LYS A 309 -21.33 -5.30 27.37
N ILE A 310 -20.70 -6.46 27.11
CA ILE A 310 -19.38 -6.60 26.53
C ILE A 310 -19.52 -7.09 25.07
N PRO A 311 -19.45 -6.21 24.06
CA PRO A 311 -19.32 -6.60 22.67
C PRO A 311 -17.98 -7.28 22.43
N TYR A 312 -17.98 -8.32 21.61
CA TYR A 312 -16.76 -9.03 21.24
C TYR A 312 -16.79 -9.48 19.78
N ARG A 313 -15.60 -9.59 19.19
CA ARG A 313 -15.34 -10.32 17.96
C ARG A 313 -14.01 -11.04 18.09
N VAL A 314 -14.01 -12.32 17.74
CA VAL A 314 -12.81 -13.16 17.65
C VAL A 314 -12.76 -13.75 16.26
N SER A 315 -11.61 -13.75 15.62
CA SER A 315 -11.39 -14.32 14.29
C SER A 315 -10.11 -15.13 14.25
N LEU A 316 -10.11 -16.16 13.41
CA LEU A 316 -8.97 -17.00 13.07
C LEU A 316 -8.94 -17.19 11.55
N GLY A 317 -7.83 -16.84 10.93
CA GLY A 317 -7.61 -16.98 9.49
C GLY A 317 -6.42 -17.89 9.20
N TYR A 318 -6.55 -18.68 8.15
CA TYR A 318 -5.48 -19.47 7.55
C TYR A 318 -5.42 -19.19 6.06
N THR A 319 -4.25 -18.86 5.55
CA THR A 319 -3.98 -18.64 4.14
C THR A 319 -2.76 -19.46 3.74
N ASN A 320 -2.85 -20.22 2.65
CA ASN A 320 -1.70 -20.83 2.00
C ASN A 320 -1.81 -20.57 0.50
N LYS A 321 -0.76 -20.05 -0.13
CA LYS A 321 -0.76 -19.66 -1.53
C LYS A 321 0.60 -19.92 -2.17
N ASP A 322 0.60 -20.78 -3.19
CA ASP A 322 1.78 -20.98 -4.04
C ASP A 322 1.93 -19.82 -5.02
N GLY A 323 3.15 -19.55 -5.45
CA GLY A 323 3.45 -18.66 -6.57
C GLY A 323 3.33 -19.38 -7.91
N ILE A 324 3.24 -18.62 -9.01
CA ILE A 324 3.35 -19.21 -10.35
C ILE A 324 4.79 -19.59 -10.70
N LEU A 325 5.78 -19.00 -10.03
CA LEU A 325 7.18 -19.40 -10.11
C LEU A 325 7.40 -20.56 -9.13
N MET A 326 7.93 -21.67 -9.64
CA MET A 326 8.18 -22.87 -8.84
C MET A 326 8.86 -22.52 -7.51
N THR A 327 8.49 -23.25 -6.46
CA THR A 327 9.03 -23.15 -5.09
C THR A 327 8.60 -21.90 -4.30
N ASP A 328 7.94 -20.92 -4.91
CA ASP A 328 7.45 -19.75 -4.21
C ASP A 328 6.19 -20.09 -3.40
N ASN A 329 6.20 -19.91 -2.07
CA ASN A 329 5.06 -20.21 -1.21
C ASN A 329 4.92 -19.19 -0.09
N PHE A 330 3.69 -18.87 0.26
CA PHE A 330 3.30 -18.00 1.36
C PHE A 330 2.24 -18.70 2.22
N GLU A 331 2.57 -18.98 3.47
CA GLU A 331 1.64 -19.48 4.47
C GLU A 331 1.46 -18.47 5.59
N ARG A 332 0.22 -18.27 6.05
CA ARG A 332 -0.10 -17.31 7.10
C ARG A 332 -1.24 -17.79 7.99
N ILE A 333 -1.05 -17.64 9.29
CA ILE A 333 -2.11 -17.74 10.31
C ILE A 333 -2.31 -16.37 10.93
N THR A 334 -3.55 -15.91 11.04
CA THR A 334 -3.91 -14.64 11.68
C THR A 334 -4.94 -14.86 12.77
N THR A 335 -4.83 -14.12 13.86
CA THR A 335 -5.83 -14.09 14.93
C THR A 335 -6.17 -12.65 15.27
N GLY A 336 -7.47 -12.35 15.39
CA GLY A 336 -7.98 -11.05 15.81
C GLY A 336 -8.92 -11.19 17.01
N VAL A 337 -8.76 -10.34 18.02
CA VAL A 337 -9.67 -10.22 19.16
C VAL A 337 -9.99 -8.76 19.39
N ASN A 338 -11.27 -8.41 19.34
CA ASN A 338 -11.79 -7.09 19.66
C ASN A 338 -12.81 -7.20 20.80
N LEU A 339 -12.55 -6.53 21.91
CA LEU A 339 -13.46 -6.42 23.06
C LEU A 339 -13.73 -4.93 23.32
N THR A 340 -14.99 -4.56 23.57
CA THR A 340 -15.36 -3.16 23.81
C THR A 340 -16.31 -3.04 25.02
N PRO A 341 -15.86 -3.40 26.24
CA PRO A 341 -16.68 -3.26 27.44
C PRO A 341 -16.96 -1.80 27.78
N GLY A 342 -18.24 -1.53 28.15
CA GLY A 342 -18.67 -0.28 28.74
C GLY A 342 -18.92 -0.43 30.24
N PHE A 343 -18.43 0.53 31.02
CA PHE A 343 -18.57 0.58 32.47
C PHE A 343 -19.23 1.92 32.87
N LEU A 344 -19.73 2.00 34.11
CA LEU A 344 -20.30 3.23 34.69
C LEU A 344 -21.39 3.83 33.76
N ASP A 345 -22.32 3.01 33.32
CA ASP A 345 -23.39 3.37 32.38
C ASP A 345 -22.87 4.00 31.07
N ASN A 346 -21.80 3.40 30.52
CA ASN A 346 -21.11 3.81 29.31
C ASN A 346 -20.36 5.17 29.40
N THR A 347 -20.15 5.70 30.59
CA THR A 347 -19.28 6.89 30.78
C THR A 347 -17.80 6.52 30.69
N LEU A 348 -17.46 5.24 30.96
CA LEU A 348 -16.14 4.67 30.75
C LEU A 348 -16.22 3.57 29.70
N GLN A 349 -15.52 3.73 28.58
CA GLN A 349 -15.37 2.71 27.54
C GLN A 349 -13.92 2.26 27.46
N VAL A 350 -13.72 0.95 27.46
CA VAL A 350 -12.40 0.35 27.26
C VAL A 350 -12.45 -0.45 25.96
N LYS A 351 -11.46 -0.26 25.08
CA LYS A 351 -11.31 -1.05 23.85
C LYS A 351 -10.02 -1.83 23.99
N LEU A 352 -10.13 -3.15 23.91
CA LEU A 352 -9.00 -4.06 23.92
C LEU A 352 -8.94 -4.73 22.54
N GLN A 353 -7.80 -4.57 21.87
CA GLN A 353 -7.60 -5.12 20.55
C GLN A 353 -6.28 -5.89 20.52
N PHE A 354 -6.35 -7.14 20.14
CA PHE A 354 -5.20 -8.00 19.96
C PHE A 354 -5.21 -8.55 18.55
N LYS A 355 -4.06 -8.49 17.88
CA LYS A 355 -3.83 -9.10 16.57
C LYS A 355 -2.53 -9.88 16.62
N ALA A 356 -2.54 -11.07 16.05
CA ALA A 356 -1.35 -11.89 15.89
C ALA A 356 -1.26 -12.42 14.45
N MET A 357 -0.03 -12.55 13.97
CA MET A 357 0.29 -13.12 12.68
C MET A 357 1.51 -14.02 12.80
N PHE A 358 1.41 -15.18 12.18
CA PHE A 358 2.50 -16.13 11.99
C PHE A 358 2.58 -16.44 10.50
N THR A 359 3.75 -16.24 9.90
CA THR A 359 3.97 -16.58 8.48
C THR A 359 5.17 -17.48 8.33
N ASN A 360 5.04 -18.43 7.40
CA ASN A 360 6.12 -19.19 6.82
C ASN A 360 6.24 -18.80 5.35
N ASN A 361 7.41 -18.42 4.91
CA ASN A 361 7.67 -18.06 3.53
C ASN A 361 8.75 -18.97 2.96
N ARG A 362 8.58 -19.34 1.70
CA ARG A 362 9.64 -19.82 0.83
C ARG A 362 9.71 -18.86 -0.35
N PHE A 363 10.88 -18.28 -0.59
CA PHE A 363 11.11 -17.34 -1.67
C PHE A 363 11.76 -18.06 -2.84
N ALA A 364 11.11 -18.05 -4.00
CA ALA A 364 11.77 -18.51 -5.23
C ALA A 364 12.86 -17.53 -5.65
N ASP A 365 13.94 -18.05 -6.25
CA ASP A 365 14.96 -17.22 -6.86
C ASP A 365 14.42 -16.56 -8.13
N ARG A 366 14.16 -15.27 -8.09
CA ARG A 366 13.64 -14.52 -9.25
C ARG A 366 14.62 -14.41 -10.40
N GLY A 367 15.92 -14.63 -10.17
CA GLY A 367 16.93 -14.74 -11.20
C GLY A 367 16.62 -15.84 -12.22
N ALA A 368 15.82 -16.86 -11.82
CA ALA A 368 15.36 -17.90 -12.72
C ALA A 368 14.54 -17.36 -13.90
N ILE A 369 13.78 -16.24 -13.73
CA ILE A 369 12.99 -15.63 -14.81
C ILE A 369 13.92 -15.13 -15.92
N GLY A 370 14.92 -14.32 -15.60
CA GLY A 370 15.88 -13.82 -16.57
C GLY A 370 16.75 -14.94 -17.18
N ASN A 371 17.12 -15.94 -16.39
CA ASN A 371 17.89 -17.08 -16.88
C ASN A 371 17.05 -17.98 -17.81
N ALA A 372 15.73 -18.13 -17.58
CA ALA A 372 14.86 -18.87 -18.49
C ALA A 372 14.73 -18.21 -19.86
N LEU A 373 14.86 -16.87 -19.90
CA LEU A 373 14.90 -16.14 -21.18
C LEU A 373 16.23 -16.27 -21.88
N SER A 374 17.32 -16.42 -21.13
CA SER A 374 18.70 -16.36 -21.64
C SER A 374 19.33 -17.73 -21.89
N PHE A 375 18.82 -18.80 -21.29
CA PHE A 375 19.41 -20.14 -21.44
C PHE A 375 19.11 -20.71 -22.83
N ASP A 376 20.09 -21.42 -23.41
CA ASP A 376 20.00 -22.06 -24.74
C ASP A 376 18.82 -23.06 -24.80
N PRO A 377 17.84 -22.86 -25.70
CA PRO A 377 16.67 -23.74 -25.82
C PRO A 377 16.99 -25.10 -26.46
N THR A 378 18.21 -25.29 -27.00
CA THR A 378 18.64 -26.57 -27.55
C THR A 378 19.23 -27.52 -26.52
N GLN A 379 19.41 -27.07 -25.27
CA GLN A 379 19.92 -27.86 -24.17
C GLN A 379 18.83 -28.54 -23.37
N PRO A 380 19.05 -29.77 -22.85
CA PRO A 380 18.15 -30.44 -21.96
C PRO A 380 18.20 -29.80 -20.57
N VAL A 381 17.13 -29.91 -19.79
CA VAL A 381 17.09 -29.42 -18.39
C VAL A 381 18.10 -30.14 -17.50
N ARG A 382 18.25 -31.46 -17.67
CA ARG A 382 19.09 -32.32 -16.86
C ARG A 382 20.22 -32.94 -17.70
N ASP A 383 21.38 -32.97 -17.08
CA ASP A 383 22.52 -33.77 -17.51
C ASP A 383 22.98 -34.69 -16.36
N PRO A 384 22.70 -35.99 -16.41
CA PRO A 384 23.05 -36.91 -15.34
C PRO A 384 24.57 -37.01 -15.07
N GLN A 385 25.41 -36.53 -15.99
CA GLN A 385 26.88 -36.52 -15.82
C GLN A 385 27.38 -35.21 -15.20
N SER A 386 26.54 -34.17 -15.13
CA SER A 386 26.91 -32.88 -14.54
C SER A 386 27.18 -33.03 -13.04
N PRO A 387 28.32 -32.63 -12.50
CA PRO A 387 28.61 -32.61 -11.06
C PRO A 387 27.78 -31.52 -10.32
N TYR A 388 27.14 -30.62 -11.08
CA TYR A 388 26.39 -29.46 -10.56
C TYR A 388 24.91 -29.80 -10.36
N GLY A 389 24.66 -30.74 -9.40
CA GLY A 389 23.30 -31.16 -9.08
C GLY A 389 22.58 -31.92 -10.19
N GLY A 390 23.28 -32.40 -11.23
CA GLY A 390 22.66 -33.08 -12.37
C GLY A 390 21.88 -32.16 -13.30
N PHE A 391 22.16 -30.86 -13.27
CA PHE A 391 21.59 -29.86 -14.18
C PHE A 391 22.58 -29.54 -15.30
N THR A 392 22.08 -29.35 -16.53
CA THR A 392 22.90 -28.86 -17.63
C THR A 392 23.54 -27.54 -17.26
N THR A 393 24.87 -27.47 -17.38
CA THR A 393 25.67 -26.34 -16.94
C THR A 393 26.73 -26.01 -17.97
N TRP A 394 26.85 -24.76 -18.35
CA TRP A 394 27.97 -24.30 -19.15
C TRP A 394 29.28 -24.35 -18.35
N THR A 395 30.28 -25.00 -18.89
CA THR A 395 31.59 -25.16 -18.24
C THR A 395 32.73 -24.62 -19.11
N ILE A 396 33.80 -24.18 -18.48
CA ILE A 396 35.07 -23.87 -19.14
C ILE A 396 35.92 -25.15 -19.32
N PRO A 397 37.01 -25.14 -20.09
CA PRO A 397 37.76 -26.35 -20.44
C PRO A 397 38.29 -27.19 -19.28
N ASN A 398 38.48 -26.63 -18.09
CA ASN A 398 38.89 -27.37 -16.89
C ASN A 398 37.72 -28.09 -16.17
N GLY A 399 36.51 -27.95 -16.68
CA GLY A 399 35.30 -28.53 -16.10
C GLY A 399 34.57 -27.65 -15.05
N ASN A 400 35.14 -26.50 -14.67
CA ASN A 400 34.49 -25.55 -13.73
C ASN A 400 33.32 -24.83 -14.42
N PRO A 401 32.31 -24.37 -13.67
CA PRO A 401 31.24 -23.59 -14.23
C PRO A 401 31.74 -22.32 -14.93
N ASN A 402 31.14 -22.00 -16.05
CA ASN A 402 31.40 -20.74 -16.72
C ASN A 402 30.60 -19.64 -15.98
N ALA A 403 31.28 -18.82 -15.18
CA ALA A 403 30.69 -17.82 -14.29
C ALA A 403 29.91 -16.71 -15.01
N ILE A 404 30.18 -16.50 -16.29
CA ILE A 404 29.49 -15.48 -17.09
C ILE A 404 28.31 -16.04 -17.88
N ALA A 405 28.21 -17.36 -18.02
CA ALA A 405 27.12 -18.01 -18.77
C ALA A 405 25.79 -17.99 -18.00
N PRO A 406 24.63 -18.06 -18.70
CA PRO A 406 23.36 -18.22 -18.03
C PRO A 406 23.36 -19.46 -17.15
N THR A 407 22.80 -19.31 -15.97
CA THR A 407 22.59 -20.42 -15.05
C THR A 407 21.34 -21.18 -15.42
N ASN A 408 21.34 -22.49 -15.27
CA ASN A 408 20.14 -23.30 -15.45
C ASN A 408 19.03 -22.82 -14.49
N PRO A 409 17.87 -22.35 -15.01
CA PRO A 409 16.85 -21.71 -14.19
C PRO A 409 16.20 -22.67 -13.18
N LEU A 410 16.10 -23.96 -13.50
CA LEU A 410 15.59 -24.95 -12.55
C LEU A 410 16.60 -25.28 -11.46
N ALA A 411 17.90 -25.17 -11.72
CA ALA A 411 18.93 -25.30 -10.68
C ALA A 411 18.78 -24.17 -9.65
N LEU A 412 18.57 -22.91 -10.08
CA LEU A 412 18.31 -21.78 -9.19
C LEU A 412 17.10 -22.01 -8.29
N LEU A 413 16.00 -22.52 -8.85
CA LEU A 413 14.76 -22.76 -8.10
C LEU A 413 14.84 -23.96 -7.17
N SER A 414 15.51 -25.04 -7.61
CA SER A 414 15.52 -26.32 -6.89
C SER A 414 16.60 -26.41 -5.82
N MET A 415 17.78 -25.82 -6.09
CA MET A 415 18.96 -25.98 -5.24
C MET A 415 19.17 -24.81 -4.25
N ARG A 416 18.54 -23.66 -4.45
CA ARG A 416 18.50 -22.59 -3.48
C ARG A 416 17.28 -22.76 -2.58
N GLU A 417 17.50 -22.78 -1.29
CA GLU A 417 16.46 -22.80 -0.27
C GLU A 417 16.49 -21.47 0.51
N ASP A 418 15.52 -20.59 0.27
CA ASP A 418 15.36 -19.31 0.95
C ASP A 418 14.04 -19.34 1.72
N LYS A 419 14.14 -19.45 3.04
CA LYS A 419 12.98 -19.62 3.94
C LYS A 419 12.99 -18.60 5.06
N SER A 420 11.81 -18.19 5.48
CA SER A 420 11.66 -17.33 6.66
C SER A 420 10.43 -17.64 7.47
N ASN A 421 10.52 -17.33 8.76
CA ASN A 421 9.41 -17.32 9.71
C ASN A 421 9.26 -15.91 10.27
N VAL A 422 8.03 -15.36 10.25
CA VAL A 422 7.75 -14.06 10.86
C VAL A 422 6.59 -14.18 11.82
N ASN A 423 6.82 -13.68 13.03
CA ASN A 423 5.81 -13.58 14.09
C ASN A 423 5.58 -12.10 14.40
N ARG A 424 4.33 -11.64 14.45
CA ARG A 424 4.00 -10.25 14.79
C ARG A 424 2.78 -10.20 15.69
N PHE A 425 2.83 -9.33 16.72
CA PHE A 425 1.78 -9.14 17.69
C PHE A 425 1.51 -7.65 17.87
N ILE A 426 0.25 -7.25 17.81
CA ILE A 426 -0.20 -5.89 18.13
C ILE A 426 -1.21 -6.00 19.28
N LEU A 427 -0.93 -5.31 20.35
CA LEU A 427 -1.86 -5.12 21.46
C LEU A 427 -2.17 -3.65 21.60
N ASN A 428 -3.44 -3.30 21.58
CA ASN A 428 -3.91 -1.93 21.80
C ASN A 428 -4.98 -1.89 22.89
N THR A 429 -4.81 -0.97 23.82
CA THR A 429 -5.78 -0.67 24.88
C THR A 429 -6.12 0.82 24.80
N SER A 430 -7.37 1.13 24.45
CA SER A 430 -7.87 2.49 24.41
C SER A 430 -8.95 2.70 25.47
N ILE A 431 -8.80 3.72 26.31
CA ILE A 431 -9.69 4.10 27.40
C ILE A 431 -10.29 5.46 27.07
N ASP A 432 -11.60 5.54 26.99
CA ASP A 432 -12.37 6.76 26.80
C ASP A 432 -13.23 7.00 28.04
N TYR A 433 -12.97 8.06 28.80
CA TYR A 433 -13.65 8.38 30.04
C TYR A 433 -14.32 9.75 29.98
N ARG A 434 -15.65 9.75 30.02
CA ARG A 434 -16.46 10.97 30.15
C ARG A 434 -16.47 11.41 31.61
N LEU A 435 -15.95 12.62 31.88
CA LEU A 435 -15.82 13.10 33.27
C LEU A 435 -17.21 13.37 33.88
N PRO A 436 -17.60 12.74 35.01
CA PRO A 436 -18.94 12.88 35.55
C PRO A 436 -19.27 14.29 36.01
N PHE A 437 -18.25 15.02 36.50
CA PHE A 437 -18.41 16.41 36.98
C PHE A 437 -18.41 17.44 35.85
N PHE A 438 -17.98 17.05 34.64
CA PHE A 438 -17.94 17.90 33.45
C PHE A 438 -18.20 17.06 32.21
N SER A 439 -19.44 16.72 31.97
CA SER A 439 -19.87 15.72 30.99
C SER A 439 -19.54 16.06 29.52
N ASP A 440 -19.23 17.33 29.24
CA ASP A 440 -18.81 17.79 27.91
C ASP A 440 -17.31 17.51 27.63
N LEU A 441 -16.55 17.08 28.66
CA LEU A 441 -15.13 16.74 28.58
C LEU A 441 -14.89 15.24 28.69
N ARG A 442 -14.06 14.72 27.78
CA ARG A 442 -13.60 13.33 27.78
C ARG A 442 -12.09 13.27 27.91
N ALA A 443 -11.61 12.32 28.67
CA ALA A 443 -10.20 11.97 28.76
C ALA A 443 -9.97 10.66 28.00
N ASN A 444 -9.01 10.66 27.09
CA ASN A 444 -8.68 9.49 26.28
C ASN A 444 -7.22 9.09 26.55
N LEU A 445 -7.00 7.80 26.78
CA LEU A 445 -5.68 7.18 26.92
C LEU A 445 -5.60 6.02 25.93
N ASN A 446 -4.57 6.01 25.08
CA ASN A 446 -4.29 4.94 24.14
C ASN A 446 -2.88 4.39 24.42
N LEU A 447 -2.80 3.10 24.71
CA LEU A 447 -1.58 2.37 24.96
C LEU A 447 -1.48 1.25 23.96
N ALA A 448 -0.42 1.24 23.14
CA ALA A 448 -0.22 0.17 22.18
C ALA A 448 1.22 -0.33 22.14
N THR A 449 1.37 -1.59 21.79
CA THR A 449 2.66 -2.19 21.49
C THR A 449 2.54 -3.07 20.25
N ASP A 450 3.53 -2.94 19.36
CA ASP A 450 3.69 -3.76 18.15
C ASP A 450 5.06 -4.42 18.23
N ARG A 451 5.07 -5.73 18.26
CA ARG A 451 6.27 -6.57 18.37
C ARG A 451 6.34 -7.50 17.19
N SER A 452 7.46 -7.48 16.47
CA SER A 452 7.69 -8.39 15.35
C SER A 452 9.07 -9.03 15.43
N LYS A 453 9.14 -10.29 15.05
CA LYS A 453 10.37 -11.06 14.92
C LYS A 453 10.35 -11.76 13.56
N GLY A 454 11.34 -11.50 12.74
CA GLY A 454 11.61 -12.19 11.49
C GLY A 454 12.94 -12.95 11.58
N GLU A 455 12.95 -14.18 11.09
CA GLU A 455 14.10 -15.07 11.12
C GLU A 455 14.12 -15.88 9.84
N GLY A 456 15.29 -16.04 9.19
CA GLY A 456 15.35 -16.77 7.95
C GLY A 456 16.73 -17.31 7.64
N THR A 457 16.77 -18.23 6.67
CA THR A 457 17.97 -18.87 6.16
C THR A 457 17.98 -18.85 4.64
N VAL A 458 19.16 -18.68 4.05
CA VAL A 458 19.41 -18.91 2.62
C VAL A 458 20.50 -19.97 2.53
N VAL A 459 20.15 -21.13 1.98
CA VAL A 459 21.06 -22.27 1.86
C VAL A 459 21.20 -22.66 0.40
N VAL A 460 22.45 -22.80 -0.06
CA VAL A 460 22.81 -23.32 -1.38
C VAL A 460 23.91 -24.37 -1.20
N PRO A 461 23.73 -25.60 -1.74
CA PRO A 461 24.75 -26.66 -1.64
C PRO A 461 26.04 -26.32 -2.42
N THR A 462 27.15 -26.93 -2.04
CA THR A 462 28.46 -26.73 -2.68
C THR A 462 28.52 -27.23 -4.13
N ASN A 463 27.68 -28.21 -4.48
CA ASN A 463 27.63 -28.78 -5.83
C ASN A 463 26.70 -28.00 -6.78
N THR A 464 26.63 -26.66 -6.65
CA THR A 464 25.90 -25.79 -7.56
C THR A 464 26.84 -24.99 -8.43
N SER A 465 26.45 -24.76 -9.69
CA SER A 465 27.21 -23.92 -10.60
C SER A 465 27.22 -22.43 -10.23
N PHE A 466 26.12 -21.92 -9.70
CA PHE A 466 25.92 -20.49 -9.41
C PHE A 466 26.44 -20.02 -8.04
N ALA A 467 26.90 -20.94 -7.22
CA ALA A 467 27.61 -20.66 -5.97
C ALA A 467 28.91 -21.45 -5.87
N PHE A 468 29.50 -21.80 -7.02
CA PHE A 468 30.77 -22.50 -7.08
C PHE A 468 31.92 -21.58 -6.67
N ASP A 469 32.79 -22.06 -5.81
CA ASP A 469 34.04 -21.42 -5.45
C ASP A 469 35.13 -22.51 -5.37
N GLU A 470 36.10 -22.44 -6.27
CA GLU A 470 37.20 -23.41 -6.35
C GLU A 470 38.15 -23.35 -5.14
N LEU A 471 38.25 -22.19 -4.51
CA LEU A 471 39.22 -21.94 -3.44
C LEU A 471 38.65 -22.23 -2.05
N ASN A 472 37.37 -21.89 -1.84
CA ASN A 472 36.76 -21.85 -0.50
C ASN A 472 35.61 -22.85 -0.33
N GLY A 473 35.38 -23.76 -1.30
CA GLY A 473 34.36 -24.81 -1.20
C GLY A 473 32.96 -24.41 -1.67
N GLY A 474 32.64 -23.13 -1.81
CA GLY A 474 31.43 -22.61 -2.40
C GLY A 474 30.13 -22.89 -1.62
N GLY A 475 29.00 -22.73 -2.29
CA GLY A 475 27.69 -22.78 -1.68
C GLY A 475 27.36 -21.54 -0.84
N VAL A 476 26.22 -21.54 -0.14
CA VAL A 476 25.77 -20.44 0.74
C VAL A 476 25.14 -21.03 2.00
N ASN A 477 25.43 -20.44 3.15
CA ASN A 477 24.79 -20.76 4.42
C ASN A 477 24.57 -19.47 5.23
N ASN A 478 23.59 -18.69 4.82
CA ASN A 478 23.26 -17.43 5.46
C ASN A 478 22.10 -17.61 6.44
N TRP A 479 22.19 -16.91 7.57
CA TRP A 479 21.14 -16.81 8.56
C TRP A 479 20.98 -15.36 8.99
N TYR A 480 19.73 -14.95 9.21
CA TYR A 480 19.41 -13.62 9.73
C TYR A 480 18.27 -13.68 10.74
N LYS A 481 18.29 -12.72 11.65
CA LYS A 481 17.20 -12.46 12.60
C LYS A 481 17.05 -10.97 12.79
N GLN A 482 15.83 -10.49 12.70
CA GLN A 482 15.47 -9.11 13.02
C GLN A 482 14.33 -9.09 14.03
N THR A 483 14.46 -8.27 15.06
CA THR A 483 13.41 -7.98 16.02
C THR A 483 13.08 -6.50 15.97
N LYS A 484 11.79 -6.15 15.86
CA LYS A 484 11.31 -4.78 15.88
C LYS A 484 10.28 -4.58 16.97
N TYR A 485 10.28 -3.40 17.55
CA TYR A 485 9.27 -2.96 18.47
C TYR A 485 8.86 -1.52 18.24
N ASN A 486 7.58 -1.25 18.51
CA ASN A 486 6.97 0.07 18.44
C ASN A 486 6.01 0.19 19.62
N ASP A 487 6.33 1.04 20.58
CA ASP A 487 5.51 1.34 21.74
C ASP A 487 4.87 2.70 21.62
N LEU A 488 3.59 2.80 21.91
CA LEU A 488 2.80 4.02 21.80
C LEU A 488 2.13 4.34 23.14
N LEU A 489 2.26 5.58 23.56
CA LEU A 489 1.43 6.20 24.59
C LEU A 489 0.83 7.49 24.03
N GLU A 490 -0.50 7.59 24.03
CA GLU A 490 -1.22 8.81 23.68
C GLU A 490 -2.21 9.16 24.78
N PHE A 491 -2.23 10.41 25.12
CA PHE A 491 -3.22 10.98 26.04
C PHE A 491 -3.77 12.27 25.46
N TYR A 492 -5.09 12.40 25.42
CA TYR A 492 -5.73 13.66 25.01
C TYR A 492 -7.03 13.92 25.75
N LEU A 493 -7.34 15.19 25.90
CA LEU A 493 -8.62 15.69 26.37
C LEU A 493 -9.45 16.14 25.17
N ASN A 494 -10.71 15.79 25.14
CA ASN A 494 -11.65 16.21 24.11
C ASN A 494 -12.88 16.88 24.76
N TYR A 495 -13.09 18.14 24.43
CA TYR A 495 -14.25 18.92 24.83
C TYR A 495 -15.22 19.04 23.68
N LYS A 496 -16.46 18.62 23.86
CA LYS A 496 -17.50 18.68 22.83
C LYS A 496 -18.78 19.24 23.39
N LYS A 497 -19.27 20.34 22.77
CA LYS A 497 -20.50 21.02 23.21
C LYS A 497 -21.18 21.76 22.07
N SER A 498 -22.53 21.71 22.09
CA SER A 498 -23.42 22.52 21.25
C SER A 498 -24.04 23.64 22.03
N PHE A 499 -24.02 24.85 21.49
CA PHE A 499 -24.65 26.07 22.09
C PHE A 499 -25.54 26.70 21.03
N GLY A 500 -26.79 26.32 20.98
CA GLY A 500 -27.76 26.82 20.00
C GLY A 500 -27.31 26.43 18.57
N LYS A 501 -26.81 27.39 17.77
CA LYS A 501 -26.34 27.17 16.41
C LYS A 501 -24.83 26.90 16.34
N HIS A 502 -24.14 26.88 17.46
CA HIS A 502 -22.67 26.71 17.53
C HIS A 502 -22.32 25.32 18.05
N ASP A 503 -21.56 24.54 17.30
CA ASP A 503 -20.98 23.28 17.72
C ASP A 503 -19.47 23.44 17.83
N VAL A 504 -18.92 23.09 18.97
CA VAL A 504 -17.47 23.11 19.24
C VAL A 504 -17.01 21.72 19.61
N ASP A 505 -15.96 21.24 18.97
CA ASP A 505 -15.25 20.01 19.30
C ASP A 505 -13.75 20.33 19.33
N ALA A 506 -13.19 20.48 20.54
CA ALA A 506 -11.80 20.87 20.75
C ALA A 506 -11.06 19.74 21.44
N LEU A 507 -9.88 19.41 20.96
CA LEU A 507 -9.00 18.43 21.58
C LEU A 507 -7.59 18.99 21.73
N GLY A 508 -6.89 18.54 22.79
CA GLY A 508 -5.49 18.77 23.00
C GLY A 508 -4.83 17.55 23.63
N GLY A 509 -3.64 17.19 23.16
CA GLY A 509 -3.03 15.95 23.55
C GLY A 509 -1.52 15.89 23.41
N TYR A 510 -1.01 14.76 23.87
CA TYR A 510 0.39 14.36 23.85
C TYR A 510 0.51 12.94 23.34
N SER A 511 1.52 12.68 22.51
CA SER A 511 1.87 11.34 22.02
C SER A 511 3.36 11.11 22.22
N TRP A 512 3.70 9.93 22.68
CA TRP A 512 5.06 9.41 22.75
C TRP A 512 5.11 8.07 22.03
N GLN A 513 6.10 7.88 21.18
CA GLN A 513 6.28 6.68 20.41
C GLN A 513 7.76 6.30 20.39
N HIS A 514 8.05 5.03 20.66
CA HIS A 514 9.40 4.47 20.69
C HIS A 514 9.51 3.32 19.70
N PHE A 515 10.46 3.44 18.79
CA PHE A 515 10.78 2.45 17.78
C PHE A 515 12.17 1.88 18.01
N GLY A 516 12.31 0.58 17.92
CA GLY A 516 13.60 -0.07 17.96
C GLY A 516 13.67 -1.24 16.99
N ILE A 517 14.89 -1.52 16.59
CA ILE A 517 15.27 -2.60 15.67
C ILE A 517 16.57 -3.24 16.14
N ASP A 518 16.56 -4.56 16.24
CA ASP A 518 17.74 -5.37 16.51
C ASP A 518 17.96 -6.30 15.32
N ASN A 519 19.05 -6.14 14.62
CA ASN A 519 19.48 -6.98 13.51
C ASN A 519 20.62 -7.86 13.97
N THR A 520 20.58 -9.14 13.61
CA THR A 520 21.70 -10.07 13.78
C THR A 520 21.77 -10.94 12.53
N PHE A 521 22.96 -11.14 11.99
CA PHE A 521 23.13 -11.95 10.80
C PHE A 521 24.46 -12.71 10.82
N LYS A 522 24.47 -13.80 10.07
CA LYS A 522 25.66 -14.57 9.73
C LYS A 522 25.56 -14.95 8.26
N ASN A 523 26.52 -14.50 7.47
CA ASN A 523 26.66 -14.84 6.07
C ASN A 523 27.95 -15.67 5.93
N SER A 524 27.85 -16.83 5.27
CA SER A 524 29.01 -17.70 5.01
C SER A 524 28.79 -18.54 3.76
N ASP A 525 29.87 -19.17 3.26
CA ASP A 525 29.76 -20.29 2.37
C ASP A 525 29.18 -21.53 3.07
N ALA A 526 28.89 -22.59 2.34
CA ALA A 526 28.31 -23.82 2.90
C ALA A 526 29.22 -24.52 3.91
N ALA A 527 30.53 -24.36 3.81
CA ALA A 527 31.54 -24.97 4.72
C ALA A 527 31.73 -24.13 6.00
N GLY A 528 31.30 -22.87 6.05
CA GLY A 528 31.58 -21.94 7.13
C GLY A 528 33.07 -21.52 7.17
N THR A 529 33.68 -21.35 6.00
CA THR A 529 35.07 -20.93 5.87
C THR A 529 35.28 -19.58 6.54
N PRO A 530 36.29 -19.42 7.42
CA PRO A 530 36.48 -18.17 8.17
C PRO A 530 36.68 -16.93 7.28
N SER A 531 37.37 -17.07 6.14
CA SER A 531 37.54 -16.01 5.15
C SER A 531 36.21 -15.56 4.50
N GLU A 532 35.24 -16.46 4.39
CA GLU A 532 33.93 -16.22 3.77
C GLU A 532 32.85 -15.92 4.79
N THR A 533 33.17 -15.97 6.09
CA THR A 533 32.17 -15.73 7.16
C THR A 533 32.17 -14.28 7.63
N LEU A 534 30.99 -13.66 7.62
CA LEU A 534 30.73 -12.34 8.17
C LEU A 534 29.55 -12.43 9.15
N GLU A 535 29.78 -12.07 10.41
CA GLU A 535 28.76 -12.00 11.44
C GLU A 535 28.62 -10.55 11.92
N GLY A 536 27.41 -10.13 12.26
CA GLY A 536 27.18 -8.79 12.74
C GLY A 536 25.88 -8.60 13.49
N ALA A 537 25.84 -7.51 14.25
CA ALA A 537 24.62 -7.01 14.90
C ALA A 537 24.58 -5.50 14.71
N ASP A 538 23.39 -4.98 14.41
CA ASP A 538 23.15 -3.55 14.18
C ASP A 538 21.87 -3.11 14.87
N PRO A 539 21.89 -2.85 16.20
CA PRO A 539 20.75 -2.32 16.92
C PRO A 539 20.59 -0.83 16.68
N ALA A 540 19.35 -0.39 16.52
CA ALA A 540 19.02 1.03 16.38
C ALA A 540 17.65 1.34 16.97
N GLU A 541 17.50 2.57 17.46
CA GLU A 541 16.24 3.05 18.02
C GLU A 541 16.01 4.53 17.73
N TYR A 542 14.75 4.95 17.74
CA TYR A 542 14.40 6.35 17.70
C TYR A 542 13.08 6.64 18.43
N PHE A 543 12.90 7.88 18.82
CA PHE A 543 11.74 8.38 19.55
C PHE A 543 11.05 9.48 18.76
N LEU A 544 9.72 9.46 18.86
CA LEU A 544 8.84 10.53 18.40
C LEU A 544 8.04 11.06 19.58
N LEU A 545 8.08 12.37 19.80
CA LEU A 545 7.28 13.07 20.80
C LEU A 545 6.43 14.11 20.12
N SER A 546 5.17 14.23 20.52
CA SER A 546 4.26 15.16 19.87
C SER A 546 3.34 15.83 20.88
N THR A 547 3.12 17.13 20.69
CA THR A 547 2.02 17.86 21.32
C THR A 547 1.11 18.39 20.23
N TYR A 548 -0.19 18.29 20.41
CA TYR A 548 -1.13 18.67 19.35
C TYR A 548 -2.43 19.22 19.91
N ALA A 549 -3.06 20.09 19.13
CA ALA A 549 -4.39 20.60 19.39
C ALA A 549 -5.18 20.67 18.09
N ARG A 550 -6.49 20.41 18.16
CA ARG A 550 -7.43 20.59 17.05
C ARG A 550 -8.72 21.20 17.58
N VAL A 551 -9.28 22.14 16.82
CA VAL A 551 -10.59 22.73 17.06
C VAL A 551 -11.42 22.56 15.81
N ASN A 552 -12.55 21.85 15.91
CA ASN A 552 -13.60 21.82 14.91
C ASN A 552 -14.74 22.72 15.41
N TYR A 553 -15.14 23.66 14.59
CA TYR A 553 -16.22 24.57 14.87
C TYR A 553 -17.24 24.53 13.76
N ALA A 554 -18.50 24.35 14.10
CA ALA A 554 -19.61 24.46 13.15
C ALA A 554 -20.59 25.54 13.58
N PHE A 555 -21.00 26.37 12.62
CA PHE A 555 -22.05 27.35 12.81
C PHE A 555 -23.25 27.02 11.92
N ASP A 556 -24.40 26.83 12.54
CA ASP A 556 -25.69 26.52 11.90
C ASP A 556 -25.61 25.23 11.04
N GLU A 557 -24.72 24.30 11.41
CA GLU A 557 -24.36 23.10 10.63
C GLU A 557 -23.97 23.42 9.17
N ARG A 558 -23.73 24.66 8.82
CA ARG A 558 -23.49 25.17 7.47
C ARG A 558 -22.07 25.63 7.23
N TYR A 559 -21.48 26.35 8.18
CA TYR A 559 -20.11 26.85 8.12
C TYR A 559 -19.25 26.01 9.05
N LEU A 560 -18.27 25.33 8.50
CA LEU A 560 -17.43 24.37 9.22
C LEU A 560 -16.00 24.85 9.15
N LEU A 561 -15.33 24.96 10.30
CA LEU A 561 -13.92 25.36 10.42
C LEU A 561 -13.18 24.29 11.21
N THR A 562 -12.02 23.86 10.70
CA THR A 562 -11.06 23.01 11.42
C THR A 562 -9.73 23.74 11.51
N LEU A 563 -9.18 23.85 12.71
CA LEU A 563 -7.84 24.36 12.97
C LEU A 563 -7.04 23.27 13.68
N THR A 564 -5.85 22.98 13.21
CA THR A 564 -4.95 21.99 13.80
C THR A 564 -3.57 22.61 13.98
N LEU A 565 -2.97 22.38 15.13
CA LEU A 565 -1.58 22.71 15.39
C LEU A 565 -0.90 21.51 16.03
N ARG A 566 0.22 21.10 15.47
CA ARG A 566 1.01 19.97 15.97
C ARG A 566 2.48 20.35 16.00
N ARG A 567 3.16 20.00 17.09
CA ARG A 567 4.61 20.13 17.25
C ARG A 567 5.19 18.76 17.53
N ASP A 568 6.06 18.30 16.64
CA ASP A 568 6.69 16.99 16.70
C ASP A 568 8.20 17.11 16.91
N GLY A 569 8.76 16.22 17.73
CA GLY A 569 10.19 16.05 17.93
C GLY A 569 10.62 14.63 17.58
N THR A 570 11.75 14.49 16.88
CA THR A 570 12.38 13.21 16.54
C THR A 570 13.80 13.13 17.05
N SER A 571 14.23 11.96 17.52
CA SER A 571 15.63 11.72 17.86
C SER A 571 16.54 11.45 16.65
N ARG A 572 15.99 11.37 15.43
CA ARG A 572 16.75 11.19 14.18
C ARG A 572 17.55 12.43 13.77
N PHE A 573 17.22 13.60 14.32
CA PHE A 573 17.86 14.87 14.02
C PHE A 573 18.60 15.44 15.24
N SER A 574 19.54 16.34 14.99
CA SER A 574 20.31 17.01 16.04
C SER A 574 19.42 17.78 17.03
N PRO A 575 19.87 18.05 18.26
CA PRO A 575 19.09 18.80 19.26
C PRO A 575 18.47 20.09 18.76
N GLU A 576 19.18 20.81 17.88
CA GLU A 576 18.77 22.08 17.31
C GLU A 576 17.63 21.93 16.28
N ASN A 577 17.61 20.83 15.52
CA ASN A 577 16.75 20.64 14.36
C ASN A 577 15.64 19.60 14.59
N ARG A 578 15.56 18.98 15.77
CA ARG A 578 14.65 17.86 16.04
C ARG A 578 13.18 18.23 16.08
N TRP A 579 12.81 19.51 16.27
CA TRP A 579 11.44 19.96 16.43
C TRP A 579 10.88 20.58 15.16
N GLY A 580 9.76 20.01 14.64
CA GLY A 580 8.97 20.58 13.55
C GLY A 580 7.63 21.11 14.06
N LEU A 581 7.07 22.12 13.38
CA LEU A 581 5.75 22.69 13.67
C LEU A 581 4.85 22.57 12.43
N PHE A 582 3.70 21.92 12.59
CA PHE A 582 2.80 21.55 11.51
C PHE A 582 1.40 22.15 11.72
N PRO A 583 1.15 23.38 11.28
CA PRO A 583 -0.15 24.03 11.31
C PRO A 583 -1.01 23.58 10.14
N ALA A 584 -2.35 23.53 10.36
CA ALA A 584 -3.32 23.34 9.28
C ALA A 584 -4.64 24.06 9.59
N ALA A 585 -5.30 24.52 8.54
CA ALA A 585 -6.61 25.15 8.59
C ALA A 585 -7.49 24.66 7.44
N ALA A 586 -8.78 24.41 7.71
CA ALA A 586 -9.75 24.08 6.68
C ALA A 586 -11.09 24.75 6.95
N LEU A 587 -11.71 25.24 5.88
CA LEU A 587 -13.03 25.84 5.86
C LEU A 587 -13.93 25.05 4.91
N ALA A 588 -15.15 24.74 5.34
CA ALA A 588 -16.14 24.20 4.43
C ALA A 588 -17.49 24.95 4.59
N VAL A 589 -18.17 25.14 3.47
CA VAL A 589 -19.48 25.79 3.43
C VAL A 589 -20.47 24.91 2.71
N LYS A 590 -21.54 24.51 3.40
CA LYS A 590 -22.68 23.80 2.80
C LYS A 590 -23.60 24.85 2.16
N LEU A 591 -23.52 24.96 0.82
CA LEU A 591 -24.30 25.94 0.05
C LEU A 591 -25.77 25.54 -0.01
N LEU A 592 -26.06 24.23 -0.16
CA LEU A 592 -27.37 23.63 -0.23
C LEU A 592 -27.46 22.46 0.74
N LYS A 593 -28.57 22.32 1.43
CA LYS A 593 -28.87 21.23 2.36
C LYS A 593 -30.32 20.81 2.18
N ASN A 594 -30.53 19.62 1.61
CA ASN A 594 -31.85 18.94 1.46
C ASN A 594 -33.01 19.76 0.84
N GLU A 595 -32.75 20.77 0.02
CA GLU A 595 -33.80 21.77 -0.29
C GLU A 595 -34.34 21.76 -1.72
N LYS A 596 -33.82 20.99 -2.67
CA LYS A 596 -34.30 21.06 -4.06
C LYS A 596 -34.44 19.71 -4.75
N LYS A 597 -35.39 19.58 -5.64
CA LYS A 597 -35.79 18.39 -6.42
C LYS A 597 -34.61 17.71 -7.15
N TYR A 598 -33.54 18.43 -7.50
CA TYR A 598 -32.39 17.95 -8.27
C TYR A 598 -31.07 18.04 -7.50
N PHE A 599 -30.91 18.93 -6.53
CA PHE A 599 -29.69 19.15 -5.74
C PHE A 599 -30.00 18.89 -4.27
N ASN A 600 -29.44 17.82 -3.71
CA ASN A 600 -29.64 17.46 -2.31
C ASN A 600 -28.56 18.08 -1.42
N ASN A 601 -27.31 18.09 -1.90
CA ASN A 601 -26.18 18.64 -1.16
C ASN A 601 -25.19 19.30 -2.13
N LEU A 602 -24.63 20.43 -1.71
CA LEU A 602 -23.53 21.10 -2.38
C LEU A 602 -22.63 21.74 -1.34
N LYS A 603 -21.37 21.32 -1.25
CA LYS A 603 -20.39 21.78 -0.25
C LYS A 603 -19.09 22.17 -0.93
N ILE A 604 -18.58 23.36 -0.63
CA ILE A 604 -17.24 23.81 -1.03
C ILE A 604 -16.30 23.67 0.16
N ARG A 605 -15.09 23.21 -0.09
CA ARG A 605 -14.03 23.03 0.90
C ARG A 605 -12.76 23.77 0.45
N LEU A 606 -12.08 24.43 1.40
CA LEU A 606 -10.76 25.01 1.23
C LEU A 606 -9.89 24.54 2.38
N GLY A 607 -8.77 23.92 2.08
CA GLY A 607 -7.82 23.40 3.05
C GLY A 607 -6.40 23.86 2.77
N TRP A 608 -5.66 24.20 3.81
CA TRP A 608 -4.24 24.52 3.80
C TRP A 608 -3.56 23.86 5.00
N GLY A 609 -2.34 23.42 4.83
CA GLY A 609 -1.55 22.91 5.96
C GLY A 609 -0.16 22.44 5.55
N ILE A 610 0.67 22.27 6.57
CA ILE A 610 2.04 21.77 6.46
C ILE A 610 2.14 20.41 7.15
N THR A 611 2.83 19.47 6.52
CA THR A 611 3.16 18.15 7.06
C THR A 611 4.64 17.89 6.91
N GLY A 612 5.21 17.06 7.79
CA GLY A 612 6.63 16.75 7.81
C GLY A 612 6.96 15.34 7.34
N GLN A 613 8.22 15.15 6.93
CA GLN A 613 8.82 13.84 6.66
C GLN A 613 10.20 13.76 7.31
N GLN A 614 10.52 12.59 7.87
CA GLN A 614 11.80 12.31 8.54
C GLN A 614 12.36 10.94 8.18
N ASP A 615 11.61 10.11 7.45
CA ASP A 615 11.94 8.71 7.22
C ASP A 615 12.88 8.54 6.02
N ILE A 616 14.17 8.53 6.34
CA ILE A 616 15.28 8.37 5.39
C ILE A 616 15.97 7.01 5.49
N GLY A 617 15.41 6.07 6.29
CA GLY A 617 16.03 4.76 6.53
C GLY A 617 17.22 4.76 7.48
N ASP A 618 17.82 5.93 7.80
CA ASP A 618 18.90 6.08 8.78
C ASP A 618 18.38 6.71 10.09
N PHE A 619 18.73 6.11 11.23
CA PHE A 619 18.31 6.60 12.56
C PHE A 619 19.24 7.67 13.13
N TYR A 620 20.46 7.79 12.60
CA TYR A 620 21.53 8.61 13.15
C TYR A 620 22.28 9.41 12.08
N ALA A 621 21.58 9.86 11.03
CA ALA A 621 22.16 10.56 9.89
C ALA A 621 22.93 11.85 10.28
N TYR A 622 22.65 12.44 11.45
CA TYR A 622 23.32 13.63 11.98
C TYR A 622 24.62 13.32 12.73
N LEU A 623 24.92 12.04 13.00
CA LEU A 623 26.10 11.63 13.78
C LEU A 623 27.19 11.08 12.88
N ALA A 624 28.44 11.46 13.18
CA ALA A 624 29.60 10.79 12.61
C ALA A 624 29.73 9.38 13.17
N ARG A 625 29.67 8.36 12.28
CA ARG A 625 29.67 6.94 12.64
C ARG A 625 30.63 6.15 11.76
N TYR A 626 30.95 4.95 12.21
CA TYR A 626 31.63 3.94 11.41
C TYR A 626 30.66 2.80 11.09
N GLN A 627 30.82 2.20 9.91
CA GLN A 627 30.09 1.02 9.48
C GLN A 627 31.08 -0.13 9.22
N ILE A 628 30.60 -1.34 9.41
CA ILE A 628 31.39 -2.56 9.13
C ILE A 628 31.59 -2.70 7.62
N SER A 629 32.82 -2.98 7.21
CA SER A 629 33.15 -3.26 5.81
C SER A 629 32.62 -4.62 5.35
N THR A 630 32.55 -4.80 4.04
CA THR A 630 32.14 -6.08 3.44
C THR A 630 33.19 -7.16 3.63
N VAL A 631 32.83 -8.43 3.43
CA VAL A 631 33.73 -9.59 3.51
C VAL A 631 34.97 -9.43 2.61
N ASN A 632 34.80 -8.86 1.43
CA ASN A 632 35.91 -8.63 0.48
C ASN A 632 36.81 -7.46 0.85
N ALA A 633 36.53 -6.71 1.90
CA ALA A 633 37.31 -5.56 2.37
C ALA A 633 37.91 -5.81 3.77
N ARG A 634 38.15 -7.04 4.13
CA ARG A 634 38.85 -7.44 5.36
C ARG A 634 40.36 -7.48 5.16
N TYR A 635 41.08 -7.20 6.22
CA TYR A 635 42.52 -7.36 6.25
C TYR A 635 42.93 -8.74 6.79
N GLN A 636 43.83 -9.42 6.11
CA GLN A 636 44.41 -10.64 6.62
C GLN A 636 45.68 -10.32 7.43
N LEU A 637 45.68 -10.64 8.70
CA LEU A 637 46.81 -10.53 9.61
C LEU A 637 47.25 -11.95 10.05
N GLY A 638 48.26 -12.49 9.40
CA GLY A 638 48.62 -13.92 9.56
C GLY A 638 47.55 -14.83 9.00
N ASN A 639 46.92 -15.64 9.86
CA ASN A 639 45.81 -16.52 9.50
C ASN A 639 44.44 -15.98 9.94
N GLU A 640 44.36 -14.73 10.41
CA GLU A 640 43.14 -14.10 10.86
C GLU A 640 42.67 -13.01 9.87
N PHE A 641 41.41 -13.02 9.54
CA PHE A 641 40.76 -11.99 8.76
C PHE A 641 40.12 -10.94 9.69
N VAL A 642 40.69 -9.76 9.70
CA VAL A 642 40.20 -8.63 10.54
C VAL A 642 39.19 -7.80 9.76
N THR A 643 37.98 -7.67 10.28
CA THR A 643 36.98 -6.79 9.73
C THR A 643 37.36 -5.33 9.93
N THR A 644 37.38 -4.58 8.85
CA THR A 644 37.68 -3.14 8.90
C THR A 644 36.39 -2.34 9.10
N LEU A 645 36.54 -1.15 9.66
CA LEU A 645 35.48 -0.17 9.79
C LEU A 645 35.74 0.99 8.82
N ARG A 646 34.72 1.45 8.14
CA ARG A 646 34.80 2.64 7.30
C ARG A 646 33.89 3.74 7.84
N PRO A 647 34.27 5.02 7.75
CA PRO A 647 33.42 6.11 8.18
C PRO A 647 32.18 6.20 7.30
N ASN A 648 31.06 6.61 7.89
CA ASN A 648 29.80 6.90 7.19
C ASN A 648 29.69 8.39 6.92
N GLY A 649 28.99 8.78 5.84
CA GLY A 649 28.62 10.17 5.58
C GLY A 649 27.59 10.67 6.61
N TYR A 650 27.69 11.92 7.03
CA TYR A 650 26.75 12.53 7.95
C TYR A 650 26.54 14.01 7.66
N ASP A 651 25.35 14.51 8.06
CA ASP A 651 25.03 15.93 8.07
C ASP A 651 24.50 16.33 9.45
N SER A 652 25.30 17.08 10.20
CA SER A 652 24.90 17.56 11.54
C SER A 652 23.70 18.52 11.53
N ASN A 653 23.39 19.13 10.39
CA ASN A 653 22.31 20.10 10.21
C ASN A 653 21.04 19.53 9.60
N ILE A 654 20.98 18.21 9.43
CA ILE A 654 19.80 17.52 8.86
C ILE A 654 18.54 17.88 9.66
N ARG A 655 17.44 18.16 8.93
CA ARG A 655 16.18 18.64 9.49
C ARG A 655 14.98 18.06 8.77
N TRP A 656 13.80 18.47 9.16
CA TRP A 656 12.53 18.07 8.57
C TRP A 656 12.45 18.48 7.10
N GLU A 657 12.00 17.55 6.27
CA GLU A 657 11.45 17.84 4.96
C GLU A 657 9.99 18.27 5.18
N GLU A 658 9.55 19.39 4.60
CA GLU A 658 8.23 19.97 4.80
C GLU A 658 7.43 20.02 3.51
N THR A 659 6.18 19.56 3.57
CA THR A 659 5.23 19.61 2.46
C THR A 659 4.07 20.53 2.82
N GLU A 660 3.97 21.65 2.13
CA GLU A 660 2.82 22.56 2.16
C GLU A 660 1.78 22.11 1.13
N THR A 661 0.53 22.04 1.53
CA THR A 661 -0.58 21.62 0.66
C THR A 661 -1.71 22.65 0.68
N LEU A 662 -2.16 23.08 -0.48
CA LEU A 662 -3.40 23.82 -0.71
C LEU A 662 -4.39 22.93 -1.45
N ASN A 663 -5.65 22.84 -1.00
CA ASN A 663 -6.68 22.01 -1.59
C ASN A 663 -8.01 22.77 -1.69
N LEU A 664 -8.62 22.79 -2.88
CA LEU A 664 -9.98 23.28 -3.12
C LEU A 664 -10.84 22.10 -3.52
N GLY A 665 -11.94 21.88 -2.80
CA GLY A 665 -12.82 20.74 -3.02
C GLY A 665 -14.29 21.18 -3.22
N LEU A 666 -15.00 20.40 -4.04
CA LEU A 666 -16.44 20.51 -4.24
C LEU A 666 -17.08 19.14 -4.04
N ASP A 667 -17.96 19.01 -3.05
CA ASP A 667 -18.77 17.79 -2.87
C ASP A 667 -20.21 18.08 -3.28
N PHE A 668 -20.82 17.15 -4.01
CA PHE A 668 -22.20 17.29 -4.45
C PHE A 668 -22.98 15.97 -4.38
N SER A 669 -24.29 16.10 -4.17
CA SER A 669 -25.27 15.03 -4.29
C SER A 669 -26.47 15.50 -5.07
N LEU A 670 -26.83 14.74 -6.11
CA LEU A 670 -27.85 15.08 -7.07
C LEU A 670 -28.90 13.98 -7.17
N ILE A 671 -30.09 14.34 -7.68
CA ILE A 671 -31.18 13.41 -8.06
C ILE A 671 -31.55 12.46 -6.89
N LYS A 672 -31.87 13.04 -5.73
CA LYS A 672 -32.23 12.29 -4.50
C LYS A 672 -31.11 11.30 -4.09
N ASP A 673 -29.87 11.80 -4.07
CA ASP A 673 -28.66 11.07 -3.71
C ASP A 673 -28.29 9.91 -4.67
N ARG A 674 -28.92 9.82 -5.86
CA ARG A 674 -28.59 8.82 -6.87
C ARG A 674 -27.28 9.09 -7.61
N LEU A 675 -26.84 10.34 -7.64
CA LEU A 675 -25.54 10.73 -8.19
C LEU A 675 -24.77 11.54 -7.15
N ASN A 676 -23.69 11.00 -6.67
CA ASN A 676 -22.80 11.59 -5.68
C ASN A 676 -21.42 11.78 -6.27
N GLY A 677 -20.75 12.86 -5.91
CA GLY A 677 -19.40 13.07 -6.40
C GLY A 677 -18.60 14.07 -5.59
N SER A 678 -17.30 14.09 -5.86
CA SER A 678 -16.38 15.10 -5.38
C SER A 678 -15.39 15.48 -6.48
N ILE A 679 -14.98 16.73 -6.47
CA ILE A 679 -13.91 17.28 -7.31
C ILE A 679 -12.93 17.97 -6.38
N ASP A 680 -11.66 17.58 -6.42
CA ASP A 680 -10.59 18.21 -5.66
C ASP A 680 -9.52 18.74 -6.62
N ILE A 681 -9.04 19.97 -6.39
CA ILE A 681 -7.90 20.59 -7.07
C ILE A 681 -6.87 20.88 -5.99
N TYR A 682 -5.63 20.48 -6.20
CA TYR A 682 -4.59 20.63 -5.20
C TYR A 682 -3.26 21.10 -5.80
N GLN A 683 -2.48 21.74 -4.93
CA GLN A 683 -1.07 22.05 -5.11
C GLN A 683 -0.31 21.66 -3.85
N ARG A 684 0.83 20.98 -4.01
CA ARG A 684 1.73 20.57 -2.94
C ARG A 684 3.13 21.05 -3.28
N ASN A 685 3.77 21.73 -2.34
CA ASN A 685 5.14 22.20 -2.46
C ASN A 685 5.95 21.53 -1.36
N THR A 686 6.92 20.71 -1.74
CA THR A 686 7.86 20.10 -0.78
C THR A 686 9.18 20.84 -0.86
N THR A 687 9.68 21.26 0.30
CA THR A 687 10.94 21.99 0.48
C THR A 687 11.86 21.22 1.40
N ASP A 688 13.16 21.54 1.33
CA ASP A 688 14.19 20.90 2.13
C ASP A 688 14.17 19.37 1.97
N LEU A 689 14.03 18.86 0.72
CA LEU A 689 14.00 17.44 0.43
C LEU A 689 15.15 16.70 1.10
N LEU A 690 14.83 15.64 1.83
CA LEU A 690 15.83 14.71 2.34
C LEU A 690 16.34 13.88 1.15
N ASN A 691 17.55 14.19 0.70
CA ASN A 691 18.11 13.63 -0.53
C ASN A 691 19.53 13.12 -0.32
N ARG A 692 19.85 11.98 -0.95
CA ARG A 692 21.20 11.43 -0.96
C ARG A 692 21.92 11.94 -2.20
N ILE A 693 22.89 12.83 -1.98
CA ILE A 693 23.61 13.53 -3.05
C ILE A 693 25.10 13.16 -3.05
N PRO A 694 25.76 13.18 -4.21
CA PRO A 694 27.21 13.12 -4.27
C PRO A 694 27.79 14.41 -3.66
N VAL A 695 28.93 14.28 -3.02
CA VAL A 695 29.67 15.41 -2.44
C VAL A 695 31.06 15.50 -3.02
N PRO A 696 31.65 16.70 -3.17
CA PRO A 696 33.02 16.84 -3.62
C PRO A 696 33.99 16.07 -2.73
N ALA A 697 35.03 15.50 -3.32
CA ALA A 697 36.02 14.75 -2.60
C ALA A 697 36.68 15.60 -1.48
N GLY A 698 36.78 15.01 -0.28
CA GLY A 698 37.33 15.67 0.89
C GLY A 698 36.38 16.57 1.69
N THR A 699 35.12 16.75 1.24
CA THR A 699 34.14 17.56 1.98
C THR A 699 33.34 16.73 2.99
N ASN A 700 33.32 15.42 2.84
CA ASN A 700 32.72 14.50 3.79
C ASN A 700 33.53 13.18 3.83
N LEU A 701 33.21 12.30 4.77
CA LEU A 701 33.89 11.01 4.96
C LEU A 701 33.58 9.99 3.87
N THR A 702 32.54 10.21 3.08
CA THR A 702 32.15 9.37 1.93
C THR A 702 31.80 10.22 0.73
N ASN A 703 31.66 9.58 -0.45
CA ASN A 703 31.32 10.27 -1.70
C ASN A 703 29.84 10.70 -1.75
N PHE A 704 29.02 10.25 -0.81
CA PHE A 704 27.59 10.57 -0.75
C PHE A 704 27.19 10.94 0.66
N VAL A 705 26.28 11.91 0.78
CA VAL A 705 25.68 12.29 2.05
C VAL A 705 24.17 12.45 1.88
N THR A 706 23.42 12.09 2.93
CA THR A 706 22.00 12.42 3.02
C THR A 706 21.88 13.76 3.72
N THR A 707 21.30 14.75 3.07
CA THR A 707 21.14 16.12 3.53
C THR A 707 19.84 16.72 3.01
N ASN A 708 19.46 17.89 3.54
CA ASN A 708 18.29 18.63 3.05
C ASN A 708 18.67 19.51 1.87
N VAL A 709 18.38 19.01 0.66
CA VAL A 709 18.63 19.76 -0.56
C VAL A 709 17.59 19.41 -1.63
N GLY A 710 17.01 20.43 -2.22
CA GLY A 710 16.05 20.28 -3.29
C GLY A 710 14.62 20.65 -2.89
N ASN A 711 13.82 20.93 -3.91
CA ASN A 711 12.39 21.21 -3.77
C ASN A 711 11.62 20.53 -4.90
N MET A 712 10.35 20.21 -4.63
CA MET A 712 9.47 19.55 -5.58
C MET A 712 8.07 20.14 -5.51
N GLU A 713 7.36 20.15 -6.63
CA GLU A 713 5.99 20.60 -6.73
C GLU A 713 5.11 19.49 -7.34
N ASN A 714 3.92 19.28 -6.76
CA ASN A 714 2.87 18.43 -7.32
C ASN A 714 1.59 19.25 -7.51
N ARG A 715 0.94 19.12 -8.67
CA ARG A 715 -0.38 19.70 -8.96
C ARG A 715 -1.30 18.64 -9.50
N GLY A 716 -2.60 18.74 -9.20
CA GLY A 716 -3.50 17.77 -9.77
C GLY A 716 -4.97 18.09 -9.58
N ILE A 717 -5.78 17.28 -10.27
CA ILE A 717 -7.23 17.30 -10.22
C ILE A 717 -7.70 15.86 -9.98
N GLU A 718 -8.61 15.69 -9.03
CA GLU A 718 -9.22 14.41 -8.70
C GLU A 718 -10.73 14.51 -8.84
N ILE A 719 -11.36 13.54 -9.48
CA ILE A 719 -12.81 13.46 -9.65
C ILE A 719 -13.27 12.08 -9.19
N SER A 720 -14.30 12.05 -8.35
CA SER A 720 -14.96 10.81 -7.94
C SER A 720 -16.45 10.94 -8.19
N LEU A 721 -17.04 9.98 -8.90
CA LEU A 721 -18.45 9.93 -9.24
C LEU A 721 -19.00 8.55 -8.90
N PHE A 722 -20.10 8.52 -8.15
CA PHE A 722 -20.86 7.31 -7.85
C PHE A 722 -22.32 7.52 -8.21
N THR A 723 -22.89 6.54 -8.89
CA THR A 723 -24.30 6.59 -9.26
C THR A 723 -25.02 5.28 -8.93
N THR A 724 -26.26 5.41 -8.48
CA THR A 724 -27.20 4.30 -8.26
C THR A 724 -28.39 4.50 -9.19
N PRO A 725 -28.23 4.13 -10.48
CA PRO A 725 -29.29 4.35 -11.47
C PRO A 725 -30.55 3.53 -11.20
N LEU A 726 -30.41 2.37 -10.58
CA LEU A 726 -31.52 1.50 -10.24
C LEU A 726 -31.38 0.98 -8.80
N SER A 727 -32.45 1.17 -8.02
CA SER A 727 -32.60 0.59 -6.68
C SER A 727 -34.09 0.27 -6.48
N THR A 728 -34.40 -1.03 -6.45
CA THR A 728 -35.72 -1.62 -6.21
C THR A 728 -35.56 -2.78 -5.23
N GLU A 729 -36.66 -3.36 -4.77
CA GLU A 729 -36.63 -4.52 -3.85
C GLU A 729 -35.85 -5.72 -4.40
N ASN A 730 -35.84 -5.92 -5.71
CA ASN A 730 -35.24 -7.11 -6.34
C ASN A 730 -34.06 -6.80 -7.26
N SER A 731 -33.73 -5.53 -7.45
CA SER A 731 -32.67 -5.12 -8.37
C SER A 731 -31.95 -3.86 -7.90
N PHE A 732 -30.64 -3.93 -7.88
CA PHE A 732 -29.75 -2.84 -7.48
C PHE A 732 -28.62 -2.71 -8.49
N ILE A 733 -28.34 -1.49 -8.93
CA ILE A 733 -27.18 -1.19 -9.81
C ILE A 733 -26.46 0.00 -9.20
N GLU A 734 -25.18 -0.17 -8.95
CA GLU A 734 -24.26 0.89 -8.53
C GLU A 734 -23.05 0.91 -9.46
N LEU A 735 -22.66 2.10 -9.89
CA LEU A 735 -21.48 2.34 -10.74
C LEU A 735 -20.64 3.45 -10.12
N GLY A 736 -19.33 3.27 -10.13
CA GLY A 736 -18.36 4.25 -9.64
C GLY A 736 -17.28 4.50 -10.67
N VAL A 737 -16.86 5.76 -10.78
CA VAL A 737 -15.72 6.20 -11.62
C VAL A 737 -14.86 7.16 -10.83
N ASN A 738 -13.57 6.92 -10.86
CA ASN A 738 -12.52 7.75 -10.29
C ASN A 738 -11.57 8.20 -11.39
N LEU A 739 -11.22 9.47 -11.42
CA LEU A 739 -10.23 10.05 -12.33
C LEU A 739 -9.27 10.90 -11.52
N ALA A 740 -7.98 10.77 -11.78
CA ALA A 740 -6.98 11.71 -11.28
C ALA A 740 -6.00 12.08 -12.39
N TYR A 741 -5.67 13.36 -12.43
CA TYR A 741 -4.55 13.94 -13.15
C TYR A 741 -3.53 14.43 -12.14
N ASN A 742 -2.25 14.10 -12.33
CA ASN A 742 -1.16 14.57 -11.47
C ASN A 742 0.06 14.92 -12.31
N GLU A 743 0.62 16.08 -12.04
CA GLU A 743 1.89 16.57 -12.58
C GLU A 743 2.86 16.78 -11.43
N THR A 744 4.08 16.27 -11.55
CA THR A 744 5.15 16.42 -10.57
C THR A 744 6.36 17.07 -11.22
N LYS A 745 6.97 18.06 -10.56
CA LYS A 745 8.20 18.72 -11.04
C LYS A 745 9.22 18.89 -9.92
N ILE A 746 10.46 18.61 -10.22
CA ILE A 746 11.60 19.02 -9.41
C ILE A 746 11.87 20.50 -9.69
N THR A 747 11.86 21.34 -8.65
CA THR A 747 12.05 22.78 -8.81
C THR A 747 13.43 23.23 -8.38
N LYS A 748 14.14 22.42 -7.56
CA LYS A 748 15.51 22.70 -7.08
C LYS A 748 16.21 21.38 -6.73
N LEU A 749 17.55 21.27 -6.97
CA LEU A 749 18.36 20.11 -6.63
C LEU A 749 19.72 20.45 -5.99
N THR A 750 20.13 21.71 -5.99
CA THR A 750 21.42 22.17 -5.47
C THR A 750 21.24 23.22 -4.39
N ALA A 751 22.16 23.33 -3.46
CA ALA A 751 22.12 24.37 -2.41
C ALA A 751 22.30 25.78 -3.01
N ILE A 752 23.15 25.91 -4.00
CA ILE A 752 23.37 27.12 -4.79
C ILE A 752 22.88 26.83 -6.19
N ASP A 753 22.14 27.76 -6.78
CA ASP A 753 21.63 27.59 -8.16
C ASP A 753 22.78 27.46 -9.14
N ASP A 754 22.84 26.29 -9.79
CA ASP A 754 23.82 25.95 -10.82
C ASP A 754 23.08 25.49 -12.08
N PRO A 755 22.97 26.37 -13.08
CA PRO A 755 22.28 26.02 -14.34
C PRO A 755 23.01 24.96 -15.16
N THR A 756 24.28 24.66 -14.85
CA THR A 756 25.07 23.63 -15.53
C THR A 756 24.89 22.26 -14.89
N TYR A 757 24.25 22.16 -13.73
CA TYR A 757 24.01 20.91 -13.04
C TYR A 757 22.90 20.11 -13.71
N GLU A 758 23.27 19.03 -14.39
CA GLU A 758 22.30 18.21 -15.12
C GLU A 758 21.32 17.45 -14.24
N GLY A 759 21.75 17.02 -13.05
CA GLY A 759 20.89 16.31 -12.11
C GLY A 759 21.53 15.09 -11.45
N ILE A 760 20.72 14.24 -10.80
CA ILE A 760 21.15 13.05 -10.09
C ILE A 760 20.74 11.81 -10.90
N LEU A 761 21.70 11.04 -11.39
CA LEU A 761 21.45 9.81 -12.13
C LEU A 761 20.81 8.75 -11.22
N THR A 762 19.81 8.05 -11.76
CA THR A 762 19.05 6.98 -11.08
C THR A 762 18.55 5.94 -12.09
N GLY A 763 17.81 4.93 -11.64
CA GLY A 763 17.25 3.91 -12.52
C GLY A 763 18.34 2.99 -13.09
N GLY A 764 19.05 2.28 -12.21
CA GLY A 764 20.06 1.30 -12.61
C GLY A 764 19.45 0.17 -13.44
N ILE A 765 20.19 -0.27 -14.49
CA ILE A 765 19.79 -1.33 -15.41
C ILE A 765 20.63 -2.61 -15.18
N ALA A 766 19.99 -3.77 -15.30
CA ALA A 766 20.70 -5.04 -15.30
C ALA A 766 21.61 -5.15 -16.54
N GLY A 767 22.77 -5.79 -16.38
CA GLY A 767 23.76 -5.95 -17.47
C GLY A 767 24.69 -4.74 -17.68
N GLY A 768 24.37 -3.58 -17.09
CA GLY A 768 25.17 -2.37 -17.21
C GLY A 768 25.72 -1.89 -15.87
N VAL A 769 26.86 -2.37 -15.41
CA VAL A 769 27.46 -1.96 -14.14
C VAL A 769 27.67 -0.44 -14.11
N GLY A 770 27.02 0.24 -13.19
CA GLY A 770 27.05 1.69 -13.06
C GLY A 770 26.20 2.47 -14.07
N SER A 771 25.48 1.79 -14.96
CA SER A 771 24.61 2.42 -15.95
C SER A 771 23.27 2.79 -15.35
N ASN A 772 22.86 4.05 -15.53
CA ASN A 772 21.59 4.59 -15.09
C ASN A 772 20.83 5.17 -16.28
N ILE A 773 19.57 4.77 -16.42
CA ILE A 773 18.74 5.14 -17.57
C ILE A 773 17.82 6.33 -17.26
N GLN A 774 17.79 6.78 -16.00
CA GLN A 774 16.92 7.85 -15.52
C GLN A 774 17.75 8.94 -14.83
N ILE A 775 17.14 10.13 -14.71
CA ILE A 775 17.73 11.29 -14.03
C ILE A 775 16.68 12.07 -13.25
N HIS A 776 17.06 12.59 -12.10
CA HIS A 776 16.34 13.68 -11.44
C HIS A 776 16.92 15.01 -11.92
N SER A 777 16.14 15.80 -12.64
CA SER A 777 16.58 17.10 -13.16
C SER A 777 15.59 18.21 -12.82
N VAL A 778 16.10 19.44 -12.61
CA VAL A 778 15.26 20.62 -12.38
C VAL A 778 14.38 20.90 -13.60
N GLY A 779 13.10 21.16 -13.37
CA GLY A 779 12.11 21.43 -14.40
C GLY A 779 11.41 20.18 -14.97
N PHE A 780 11.85 18.99 -14.59
CA PHE A 780 11.33 17.71 -15.07
C PHE A 780 10.70 16.89 -13.95
N ASP A 781 9.97 15.85 -14.34
CA ASP A 781 9.44 14.85 -13.42
C ASP A 781 10.58 14.01 -12.80
N PRO A 782 10.40 13.53 -11.56
CA PRO A 782 11.34 12.56 -10.98
C PRO A 782 11.49 11.33 -11.87
N ARG A 783 12.71 10.82 -11.99
CA ARG A 783 13.05 9.64 -12.80
C ARG A 783 12.74 9.79 -14.29
N SER A 784 12.81 11.00 -14.86
CA SER A 784 12.74 11.17 -16.31
C SER A 784 13.81 10.30 -16.97
N PHE A 785 13.47 9.62 -18.08
CA PHE A 785 14.46 8.82 -18.82
C PHE A 785 15.52 9.72 -19.43
N TYR A 786 16.78 9.32 -19.31
CA TYR A 786 17.94 10.08 -19.75
C TYR A 786 18.68 9.26 -20.79
N VAL A 787 18.34 9.50 -22.07
CA VAL A 787 18.62 8.64 -23.20
C VAL A 787 19.08 9.44 -24.42
N PHE A 788 19.67 8.75 -25.41
CA PHE A 788 19.95 9.31 -26.72
C PHE A 788 18.71 9.25 -27.61
N LYS A 789 18.58 10.22 -28.49
CA LYS A 789 17.54 10.23 -29.52
C LYS A 789 17.97 9.39 -30.71
N GLN A 790 17.23 8.30 -30.97
CA GLN A 790 17.52 7.33 -32.01
C GLN A 790 17.34 7.95 -33.43
N LEU A 791 18.25 7.62 -34.34
CA LEU A 791 18.09 7.90 -35.77
C LEU A 791 17.55 6.66 -36.51
N TYR A 792 16.79 6.91 -37.58
CA TYR A 792 16.11 5.92 -38.42
C TYR A 792 16.44 6.10 -39.89
N ASP A 793 16.45 5.01 -40.65
CA ASP A 793 16.52 5.05 -42.09
C ASP A 793 15.22 5.51 -42.73
N ALA A 794 15.16 5.60 -44.06
CA ALA A 794 13.99 6.05 -44.81
C ALA A 794 12.78 5.08 -44.68
N GLU A 795 13.04 3.84 -44.37
CA GLU A 795 12.07 2.76 -44.17
C GLU A 795 11.56 2.68 -42.70
N GLY A 796 12.19 3.45 -41.78
CA GLY A 796 11.83 3.52 -40.38
C GLY A 796 12.56 2.49 -39.48
N ASN A 797 13.61 1.83 -39.98
CA ASN A 797 14.44 0.93 -39.20
C ASN A 797 15.47 1.71 -38.38
N ILE A 798 15.85 1.17 -37.25
CA ILE A 798 16.90 1.72 -36.39
C ILE A 798 18.23 1.76 -37.14
N LEU A 799 18.89 2.89 -37.13
CA LEU A 799 20.29 3.00 -37.55
C LEU A 799 21.15 2.68 -36.31
N GLU A 800 21.72 1.50 -36.31
CA GLU A 800 22.50 1.00 -35.18
C GLU A 800 23.67 1.94 -34.81
N ASN A 801 23.80 2.26 -33.51
CA ASN A 801 24.80 3.16 -32.95
C ASN A 801 24.82 4.58 -33.54
N GLN A 802 23.68 5.00 -34.13
CA GLN A 802 23.53 6.37 -34.65
C GLN A 802 22.45 7.13 -33.90
N PHE A 803 22.86 8.20 -33.27
CA PHE A 803 21.99 9.07 -32.48
C PHE A 803 22.10 10.51 -32.94
N GLU A 804 21.11 11.33 -32.65
CA GLU A 804 21.11 12.74 -32.96
C GLU A 804 22.16 13.49 -32.11
N ASP A 805 23.03 14.27 -32.75
CA ASP A 805 23.88 15.26 -32.10
C ASP A 805 23.01 16.45 -31.69
N ILE A 806 22.59 16.45 -30.40
CA ILE A 806 21.62 17.44 -29.89
C ILE A 806 22.29 18.78 -29.61
N ASN A 807 23.54 18.76 -29.17
CA ASN A 807 24.27 19.96 -28.81
C ASN A 807 24.98 20.62 -30.03
N GLY A 808 25.12 19.89 -31.16
CA GLY A 808 25.66 20.37 -32.42
C GLY A 808 27.18 20.52 -32.44
N ASP A 809 27.90 19.75 -31.60
CA ASP A 809 29.37 19.81 -31.53
C ASP A 809 30.06 18.82 -32.47
N ASN A 810 29.31 18.04 -33.25
CA ASN A 810 29.67 16.98 -34.19
C ASN A 810 30.30 15.73 -33.50
N GLU A 811 30.07 15.55 -32.23
CA GLU A 811 30.45 14.37 -31.49
C GLU A 811 29.26 13.84 -30.68
N VAL A 812 28.78 12.60 -30.93
CA VAL A 812 27.73 11.99 -30.13
C VAL A 812 28.35 11.39 -28.86
N ASN A 813 28.03 12.01 -27.74
CA ASN A 813 28.55 11.60 -26.43
C ASN A 813 27.53 11.81 -25.29
N GLY A 814 27.92 11.69 -24.02
CA GLY A 814 27.00 11.84 -22.88
C GLY A 814 26.25 13.17 -22.81
N ALA A 815 26.77 14.25 -23.46
CA ALA A 815 26.15 15.55 -23.51
C ALA A 815 24.93 15.62 -24.48
N ASP A 816 24.76 14.59 -25.35
CA ASP A 816 23.62 14.49 -26.29
C ASP A 816 22.45 13.69 -25.70
N LYS A 817 22.58 13.20 -24.45
CA LYS A 817 21.45 12.61 -23.78
C LYS A 817 20.42 13.68 -23.40
N TYR A 818 19.17 13.36 -23.58
CA TYR A 818 18.09 14.28 -23.26
C TYR A 818 17.06 13.63 -22.31
N ARG A 819 16.23 14.45 -21.69
CA ARG A 819 15.15 14.02 -20.81
C ARG A 819 13.94 13.67 -21.66
N PHE A 820 13.75 12.36 -21.86
CA PHE A 820 12.64 11.84 -22.65
C PHE A 820 11.62 11.23 -21.69
N GLN A 821 10.36 11.52 -21.78
CA GLN A 821 9.27 10.88 -21.04
C GLN A 821 9.53 10.55 -19.54
N LYS A 822 8.58 9.94 -18.87
CA LYS A 822 8.61 9.64 -17.43
C LYS A 822 7.87 8.33 -17.10
N PRO A 823 8.21 7.63 -15.99
CA PRO A 823 7.49 6.42 -15.57
C PRO A 823 6.13 6.69 -14.93
N ALA A 824 5.92 7.87 -14.34
CA ALA A 824 4.67 8.22 -13.68
C ALA A 824 3.57 8.52 -14.71
N ALA A 825 2.36 8.02 -14.46
CA ALA A 825 1.21 8.32 -15.31
C ALA A 825 0.72 9.76 -15.12
N ASP A 826 0.28 10.39 -16.23
CA ASP A 826 -0.45 11.65 -16.18
C ASP A 826 -1.87 11.46 -15.68
N TYR A 827 -2.56 10.43 -16.19
CA TYR A 827 -3.94 10.14 -15.88
C TYR A 827 -4.09 8.74 -15.30
N THR A 828 -4.85 8.64 -14.22
CA THR A 828 -5.26 7.36 -13.65
C THR A 828 -6.78 7.31 -13.54
N PHE A 829 -7.36 6.18 -13.94
CA PHE A 829 -8.79 5.90 -13.89
C PHE A 829 -9.05 4.68 -13.02
N GLY A 830 -10.13 4.72 -12.26
CA GLY A 830 -10.70 3.56 -11.60
C GLY A 830 -12.17 3.46 -11.95
N PHE A 831 -12.66 2.27 -12.19
CA PHE A 831 -14.09 2.02 -12.39
C PHE A 831 -14.55 0.83 -11.59
N THR A 832 -15.78 0.91 -11.11
CA THR A 832 -16.40 -0.14 -10.30
C THR A 832 -17.85 -0.31 -10.70
N GLY A 833 -18.35 -1.53 -10.59
CA GLY A 833 -19.75 -1.80 -10.78
C GLY A 833 -20.24 -2.92 -9.87
N ARG A 834 -21.47 -2.77 -9.40
CA ARG A 834 -22.20 -3.77 -8.64
C ARG A 834 -23.62 -3.85 -9.15
N VAL A 835 -24.04 -5.06 -9.48
CA VAL A 835 -25.37 -5.36 -9.98
C VAL A 835 -25.92 -6.51 -9.15
N GLU A 836 -27.06 -6.30 -8.52
CA GLU A 836 -27.80 -7.34 -7.80
C GLU A 836 -29.15 -7.52 -8.45
N ILE A 837 -29.50 -8.76 -8.80
CA ILE A 837 -30.78 -9.13 -9.38
C ILE A 837 -31.27 -10.39 -8.68
N HIS A 838 -32.32 -10.26 -7.84
CA HIS A 838 -32.84 -11.33 -6.99
C HIS A 838 -31.75 -11.89 -6.07
N ASN A 839 -31.29 -13.10 -6.33
CA ASN A 839 -30.27 -13.81 -5.56
C ASN A 839 -28.87 -13.75 -6.18
N PHE A 840 -28.75 -13.23 -7.40
CA PHE A 840 -27.48 -13.08 -8.08
C PHE A 840 -26.85 -11.72 -7.76
N ASP A 841 -25.55 -11.69 -7.53
CA ASP A 841 -24.75 -10.48 -7.49
C ASP A 841 -23.56 -10.58 -8.46
N LEU A 842 -23.38 -9.55 -9.25
CA LEU A 842 -22.22 -9.35 -10.11
C LEU A 842 -21.48 -8.12 -9.61
N SER A 843 -20.17 -8.24 -9.38
CA SER A 843 -19.31 -7.09 -9.11
C SER A 843 -18.07 -7.14 -9.96
N PHE A 844 -17.60 -5.97 -10.37
CA PHE A 844 -16.35 -5.83 -11.11
C PHE A 844 -15.65 -4.54 -10.72
N ALA A 845 -14.34 -4.55 -10.85
CA ALA A 845 -13.52 -3.35 -10.74
C ALA A 845 -12.35 -3.43 -11.73
N GLY A 846 -11.88 -2.27 -12.10
CA GLY A 846 -10.73 -2.15 -12.97
C GLY A 846 -10.16 -0.74 -12.92
N ARG A 847 -9.01 -0.59 -13.59
CA ARG A 847 -8.25 0.65 -13.62
C ARG A 847 -7.54 0.80 -14.96
N ALA A 848 -7.24 2.05 -15.28
CA ALA A 848 -6.40 2.40 -16.41
C ALA A 848 -5.35 3.42 -15.98
N SER A 849 -4.22 3.39 -16.66
CA SER A 849 -3.10 4.31 -16.51
C SER A 849 -2.72 4.81 -17.89
N MET A 850 -2.48 6.11 -18.03
CA MET A 850 -2.16 6.75 -19.30
C MET A 850 -1.06 7.79 -19.13
N GLY A 851 -0.16 7.88 -20.10
CA GLY A 851 0.96 8.82 -20.11
C GLY A 851 2.17 8.30 -19.32
N ASN A 852 2.19 7.03 -18.96
CA ASN A 852 3.33 6.38 -18.33
C ASN A 852 4.20 5.64 -19.37
N TYR A 853 5.50 5.62 -19.12
CA TYR A 853 6.47 4.96 -19.97
C TYR A 853 7.34 4.00 -19.15
N VAL A 854 7.86 2.97 -19.81
CA VAL A 854 8.74 1.96 -19.24
C VAL A 854 9.94 1.77 -20.17
N TYR A 855 11.13 1.80 -19.59
CA TYR A 855 12.32 1.35 -20.29
C TYR A 855 12.37 -0.18 -20.26
N ASN A 856 12.29 -0.80 -21.45
CA ASN A 856 12.30 -2.26 -21.59
C ASN A 856 13.75 -2.78 -21.57
N ASN A 857 14.29 -2.98 -20.36
CA ASN A 857 15.64 -3.49 -20.19
C ASN A 857 15.75 -4.98 -20.55
N VAL A 858 14.66 -5.73 -20.60
CA VAL A 858 14.65 -7.11 -21.08
C VAL A 858 15.01 -7.14 -22.56
N GLN A 859 14.40 -6.24 -23.37
CA GLN A 859 14.75 -6.14 -24.78
C GLN A 859 16.19 -5.66 -24.99
N THR A 860 16.68 -4.68 -24.24
CA THR A 860 18.05 -4.17 -24.43
C THR A 860 19.13 -5.12 -23.96
N ASP A 861 18.87 -5.88 -22.89
CA ASP A 861 19.81 -6.90 -22.42
C ASP A 861 19.88 -8.12 -23.36
N MET A 862 18.78 -8.42 -24.07
CA MET A 862 18.66 -9.63 -24.92
C MET A 862 18.45 -9.31 -26.41
N GLY A 863 18.43 -8.05 -26.78
CA GLY A 863 18.01 -7.56 -28.09
C GLY A 863 19.14 -7.39 -29.10
N TYR A 864 20.20 -8.20 -29.08
CA TYR A 864 21.33 -8.09 -30.02
C TYR A 864 21.90 -9.46 -30.41
N LEU A 865 22.35 -9.60 -31.68
CA LEU A 865 22.75 -10.86 -32.27
C LEU A 865 24.09 -11.40 -31.75
N ASN A 866 25.06 -10.53 -31.41
CA ASN A 866 26.33 -10.94 -30.83
C ASN A 866 26.23 -11.61 -29.45
N ARG A 867 25.02 -11.53 -28.81
CA ARG A 867 24.73 -12.28 -27.59
C ARG A 867 24.64 -13.80 -27.83
N LEU A 868 24.29 -14.27 -29.04
CA LEU A 868 24.09 -15.68 -29.34
C LEU A 868 25.25 -16.56 -28.90
N TYR A 869 26.47 -16.08 -29.04
CA TYR A 869 27.67 -16.83 -28.67
C TYR A 869 28.66 -15.96 -27.89
N HIS A 870 29.05 -16.44 -26.74
CA HIS A 870 30.11 -15.82 -25.93
C HIS A 870 31.43 -16.55 -26.12
N SER A 871 32.53 -15.83 -26.36
CA SER A 871 33.88 -16.39 -26.59
C SER A 871 34.41 -17.25 -25.44
N GLY A 872 33.80 -17.18 -24.25
CA GLY A 872 34.00 -18.09 -23.12
C GLY A 872 33.40 -19.49 -23.29
N GLY A 873 32.82 -19.85 -24.46
CA GLY A 873 32.27 -21.16 -24.74
C GLY A 873 30.86 -21.42 -24.25
N SER A 874 29.95 -20.45 -24.35
CA SER A 874 28.54 -20.62 -24.02
C SER A 874 27.63 -20.01 -25.08
N LEU A 875 26.45 -20.60 -25.22
CA LEU A 875 25.34 -20.10 -26.04
C LEU A 875 24.29 -19.41 -25.16
N TRP A 876 23.75 -18.31 -25.68
CA TRP A 876 22.73 -17.52 -24.99
C TRP A 876 21.53 -17.32 -25.89
N ASN A 877 20.34 -17.50 -25.38
CA ASN A 877 19.13 -17.15 -26.10
C ASN A 877 18.96 -15.63 -26.18
N ILE A 878 18.20 -15.18 -27.16
CA ILE A 878 17.92 -13.77 -27.45
C ILE A 878 16.41 -13.57 -27.63
N ASN A 879 15.99 -12.31 -27.49
CA ASN A 879 14.62 -11.90 -27.77
C ASN A 879 14.40 -11.89 -29.31
N GLN A 880 13.19 -12.25 -29.76
CA GLN A 880 12.84 -12.24 -31.18
C GLN A 880 13.09 -10.85 -31.81
N SER A 881 12.89 -9.77 -31.06
CA SER A 881 13.14 -8.41 -31.53
C SER A 881 14.61 -8.15 -31.97
N ALA A 882 15.59 -8.92 -31.45
CA ALA A 882 16.98 -8.82 -31.94
C ALA A 882 17.12 -9.22 -33.39
N VAL A 883 16.39 -10.27 -33.80
CA VAL A 883 16.34 -10.76 -35.19
C VAL A 883 15.57 -9.79 -36.09
N ASP A 884 14.42 -9.32 -35.59
CA ASP A 884 13.53 -8.42 -36.35
C ASP A 884 14.18 -7.05 -36.61
N LEU A 885 14.94 -6.53 -35.66
CA LEU A 885 15.62 -5.23 -35.75
C LEU A 885 17.05 -5.35 -36.30
N ASN A 886 17.57 -6.58 -36.41
CA ASN A 886 18.93 -6.91 -36.87
C ASN A 886 20.05 -6.11 -36.16
N ILE A 887 19.92 -5.95 -34.85
CA ILE A 887 20.89 -5.25 -33.99
C ILE A 887 22.03 -6.19 -33.65
N LEU A 888 23.28 -5.74 -33.85
CA LEU A 888 24.47 -6.55 -33.62
C LEU A 888 25.00 -6.40 -32.17
N GLU A 889 25.07 -5.18 -31.64
CA GLU A 889 25.79 -4.87 -30.42
C GLU A 889 24.88 -4.29 -29.33
N GLN A 890 25.09 -4.69 -28.06
CA GLN A 890 24.36 -4.15 -26.90
C GLN A 890 24.57 -2.64 -26.72
N SER A 891 25.80 -2.16 -26.95
CA SER A 891 26.15 -0.74 -26.77
C SER A 891 25.35 0.19 -27.65
N SER A 892 24.88 -0.30 -28.81
CA SER A 892 24.09 0.46 -29.77
C SER A 892 22.61 0.65 -29.35
N VAL A 893 22.15 -0.03 -28.30
CA VAL A 893 20.74 -0.01 -27.87
C VAL A 893 20.53 0.46 -26.43
N THR A 894 21.52 0.28 -25.56
CA THR A 894 21.38 0.46 -24.09
C THR A 894 20.84 1.84 -23.69
N PHE A 895 21.13 2.91 -24.41
CA PHE A 895 20.68 4.25 -24.08
C PHE A 895 19.75 4.85 -25.13
N SER A 896 19.22 4.03 -26.06
CA SER A 896 18.29 4.50 -27.08
C SER A 896 16.91 4.78 -26.51
N ASP A 897 16.31 5.91 -26.88
CA ASP A 897 14.91 6.25 -26.54
C ASP A 897 13.90 5.30 -27.18
N TYR A 898 14.29 4.53 -28.21
CA TYR A 898 13.45 3.51 -28.82
C TYR A 898 12.97 2.46 -27.81
N PHE A 899 13.76 2.14 -26.79
CA PHE A 899 13.41 1.17 -25.76
C PHE A 899 12.63 1.76 -24.56
N VAL A 900 12.39 3.06 -24.59
CA VAL A 900 11.43 3.72 -23.69
C VAL A 900 10.04 3.59 -24.29
N LYS A 901 9.31 2.57 -23.88
CA LYS A 901 8.03 2.18 -24.47
C LYS A 901 6.87 2.80 -23.72
N LYS A 902 5.82 3.15 -24.48
CA LYS A 902 4.57 3.60 -23.87
C LYS A 902 3.89 2.44 -23.15
N ALA A 903 3.60 2.63 -21.86
CA ALA A 903 3.06 1.59 -20.98
C ALA A 903 1.62 1.88 -20.51
N ASP A 904 0.84 2.57 -21.34
CA ASP A 904 -0.58 2.77 -21.09
C ASP A 904 -1.30 1.43 -20.99
N PHE A 905 -2.24 1.32 -20.07
CA PHE A 905 -3.02 0.10 -19.94
C PHE A 905 -4.45 0.33 -19.45
N LEU A 906 -5.32 -0.60 -19.78
CA LEU A 906 -6.61 -0.85 -19.13
C LEU A 906 -6.62 -2.26 -18.56
N ARG A 907 -6.84 -2.40 -17.27
CA ARG A 907 -6.90 -3.68 -16.55
C ARG A 907 -8.25 -3.83 -15.87
N VAL A 908 -8.86 -5.00 -16.01
CA VAL A 908 -9.94 -5.46 -15.14
C VAL A 908 -9.32 -6.22 -13.98
N ASP A 909 -9.37 -5.66 -12.77
CA ASP A 909 -8.75 -6.26 -11.59
C ASP A 909 -9.51 -7.50 -11.12
N HIS A 910 -10.87 -7.45 -11.14
CA HIS A 910 -11.69 -8.62 -10.86
C HIS A 910 -13.09 -8.52 -11.46
N MET A 911 -13.65 -9.70 -11.71
CA MET A 911 -15.08 -9.92 -11.99
C MET A 911 -15.58 -11.05 -11.09
N THR A 912 -16.61 -10.80 -10.29
CA THR A 912 -17.18 -11.78 -9.34
C THR A 912 -18.66 -11.97 -9.61
N LEU A 913 -19.06 -13.21 -9.80
CA LEU A 913 -20.47 -13.63 -9.85
C LEU A 913 -20.79 -14.42 -8.59
N GLY A 914 -21.77 -13.99 -7.84
CA GLY A 914 -22.24 -14.63 -6.62
C GLY A 914 -23.70 -15.05 -6.70
N TYR A 915 -24.04 -16.08 -5.94
CA TYR A 915 -25.42 -16.51 -5.71
C TYR A 915 -25.68 -16.66 -4.22
N ASN A 916 -26.69 -15.94 -3.74
CA ASN A 916 -27.12 -15.95 -2.34
C ASN A 916 -28.26 -16.96 -2.17
N PHE A 917 -28.01 -18.05 -1.46
CA PHE A 917 -29.04 -19.03 -1.11
C PHE A 917 -29.78 -18.54 0.12
N LYS A 918 -31.10 -18.45 0.03
CA LYS A 918 -31.97 -18.14 1.17
C LYS A 918 -32.34 -19.44 1.88
N ASP A 919 -32.17 -19.47 3.20
CA ASP A 919 -32.63 -20.55 4.11
C ASP A 919 -32.08 -21.97 3.82
N LEU A 920 -30.90 -22.10 3.21
CA LEU A 920 -30.33 -23.43 2.90
C LEU A 920 -29.49 -23.99 4.08
N ILE A 921 -28.53 -23.20 4.58
CA ILE A 921 -27.66 -23.57 5.70
C ILE A 921 -27.38 -22.29 6.50
N GLY A 922 -27.84 -22.22 7.73
CA GLY A 922 -27.70 -21.01 8.55
C GLY A 922 -28.58 -19.85 8.07
N LYS A 923 -28.23 -18.61 8.45
CA LYS A 923 -28.96 -17.39 8.09
C LYS A 923 -28.55 -16.82 6.74
N PHE A 924 -27.33 -17.07 6.33
CA PHE A 924 -26.75 -16.55 5.10
C PHE A 924 -25.78 -17.59 4.51
N PHE A 925 -25.99 -17.94 3.26
CA PHE A 925 -25.09 -18.81 2.50
C PHE A 925 -24.91 -18.22 1.11
N LYS A 926 -23.65 -17.95 0.74
CA LYS A 926 -23.27 -17.39 -0.56
C LYS A 926 -22.18 -18.24 -1.20
N LEU A 927 -22.40 -18.64 -2.44
CA LEU A 927 -21.36 -19.22 -3.31
C LEU A 927 -20.95 -18.16 -4.34
N TYR A 928 -19.67 -18.05 -4.63
CA TYR A 928 -19.18 -17.11 -5.64
C TYR A 928 -18.01 -17.65 -6.45
N PHE A 929 -17.93 -17.15 -7.68
CA PHE A 929 -16.80 -17.33 -8.59
C PHE A 929 -16.20 -15.97 -8.91
N THR A 930 -14.87 -15.87 -8.86
CA THR A 930 -14.13 -14.65 -9.21
C THR A 930 -13.03 -14.96 -10.22
N ALA A 931 -12.96 -14.17 -11.27
CA ALA A 931 -11.78 -14.08 -12.14
C ALA A 931 -11.02 -12.80 -11.78
N GLN A 932 -9.75 -12.93 -11.35
CA GLN A 932 -8.83 -11.82 -11.09
C GLN A 932 -7.88 -11.62 -12.28
N ASN A 933 -7.63 -10.38 -12.64
CA ASN A 933 -6.81 -9.97 -13.79
C ASN A 933 -7.25 -10.67 -15.11
N PRO A 934 -8.57 -10.82 -15.38
CA PRO A 934 -9.03 -11.57 -16.56
C PRO A 934 -8.63 -10.88 -17.88
N PHE A 935 -8.54 -9.56 -17.89
CA PHE A 935 -8.25 -8.75 -19.08
C PHE A 935 -7.21 -7.67 -18.79
N LEU A 936 -6.23 -7.60 -19.68
CA LEU A 936 -5.26 -6.52 -19.78
C LEU A 936 -5.20 -6.07 -21.25
N ILE A 937 -5.38 -4.78 -21.48
CA ILE A 937 -5.23 -4.16 -22.80
C ILE A 937 -4.08 -3.16 -22.67
N THR A 938 -3.01 -3.37 -23.43
CA THR A 938 -1.81 -2.53 -23.45
C THR A 938 -1.10 -2.69 -24.79
N ASN A 939 -0.29 -1.69 -25.14
CA ASN A 939 0.64 -1.76 -26.28
C ASN A 939 2.09 -2.02 -25.82
N TYR A 940 2.30 -2.28 -24.52
CA TYR A 940 3.61 -2.60 -23.97
C TYR A 940 3.97 -4.05 -24.30
N ASP A 941 5.17 -4.28 -24.79
CA ASP A 941 5.67 -5.57 -25.30
C ASP A 941 6.25 -6.47 -24.20
N GLY A 942 6.36 -5.97 -22.93
CA GLY A 942 6.79 -6.75 -21.78
C GLY A 942 5.64 -7.50 -21.12
N LEU A 943 5.96 -8.23 -20.03
CA LEU A 943 4.98 -9.06 -19.31
C LEU A 943 3.89 -8.26 -18.60
N ASP A 944 4.20 -7.10 -18.07
CA ASP A 944 3.26 -6.22 -17.36
C ASP A 944 3.65 -4.74 -17.55
N PRO A 945 2.75 -3.85 -17.99
CA PRO A 945 3.03 -2.41 -18.14
C PRO A 945 3.13 -1.67 -16.80
N GLU A 946 2.68 -2.28 -15.70
CA GLU A 946 2.61 -1.66 -14.39
C GLU A 946 3.87 -1.94 -13.57
N ILE A 947 4.96 -1.26 -13.94
CA ILE A 947 6.28 -1.44 -13.35
C ILE A 947 6.61 -0.23 -12.48
N PHE A 948 6.80 -0.47 -11.18
CA PHE A 948 7.22 0.60 -10.27
C PHE A 948 8.61 1.10 -10.63
N GLY A 949 8.76 2.42 -10.77
CA GLY A 949 10.02 3.05 -11.16
C GLY A 949 10.31 3.04 -12.67
N GLY A 950 9.53 2.33 -13.48
CA GLY A 950 9.56 2.41 -14.94
C GLY A 950 10.75 1.71 -15.62
N VAL A 951 11.44 0.78 -14.96
CA VAL A 951 12.50 -0.03 -15.58
C VAL A 951 12.14 -1.51 -15.47
N ASP A 952 11.95 -2.18 -16.61
CA ASP A 952 11.61 -3.60 -16.67
C ASP A 952 12.90 -4.45 -16.63
N ASN A 953 13.16 -5.03 -15.46
CA ASN A 953 14.28 -5.94 -15.20
C ASN A 953 13.76 -7.35 -14.87
N ASN A 954 13.06 -8.02 -15.78
CA ASN A 954 12.48 -9.36 -15.57
C ASN A 954 11.47 -9.39 -14.42
N THR A 955 10.39 -8.63 -14.58
CA THR A 955 9.32 -8.54 -13.59
C THR A 955 8.62 -9.90 -13.38
N TYR A 956 8.29 -10.22 -12.13
CA TYR A 956 7.49 -11.39 -11.80
C TYR A 956 6.10 -11.26 -12.46
N PRO A 957 5.67 -12.20 -13.33
CA PRO A 957 4.40 -12.08 -14.06
C PRO A 957 3.22 -12.05 -13.10
N ARG A 958 2.29 -11.12 -13.31
CA ARG A 958 1.07 -11.07 -12.51
C ARG A 958 0.10 -12.17 -12.96
N PRO A 959 -0.31 -13.11 -12.06
CA PRO A 959 -1.15 -14.24 -12.49
C PRO A 959 -2.57 -13.82 -12.87
N ARG A 960 -3.18 -14.54 -13.80
CA ARG A 960 -4.63 -14.63 -13.94
C ARG A 960 -5.14 -15.66 -12.95
N THR A 961 -5.99 -15.25 -12.00
CA THR A 961 -6.40 -16.13 -10.91
C THR A 961 -7.90 -16.39 -10.95
N TYR A 962 -8.29 -17.66 -10.89
CA TYR A 962 -9.69 -18.09 -10.80
C TYR A 962 -9.97 -18.58 -9.38
N VAL A 963 -11.03 -18.07 -8.78
CA VAL A 963 -11.37 -18.30 -7.37
C VAL A 963 -12.78 -18.84 -7.26
N ILE A 964 -12.95 -19.90 -6.48
CA ILE A 964 -14.26 -20.40 -6.04
C ILE A 964 -14.31 -20.24 -4.53
N GLY A 965 -15.34 -19.58 -4.03
CA GLY A 965 -15.45 -19.35 -2.60
C GLY A 965 -16.87 -19.38 -2.07
N LEU A 966 -16.95 -19.57 -0.78
CA LEU A 966 -18.22 -19.61 -0.06
C LEU A 966 -18.15 -18.79 1.23
N ASN A 967 -19.28 -18.16 1.56
CA ASN A 967 -19.49 -17.44 2.82
C ASN A 967 -20.72 -18.01 3.51
N VAL A 968 -20.60 -18.35 4.79
CA VAL A 968 -21.69 -18.91 5.61
C VAL A 968 -21.77 -18.15 6.92
N GLU A 969 -22.98 -17.79 7.37
CA GLU A 969 -23.23 -17.17 8.68
C GLU A 969 -24.38 -17.92 9.37
N PHE A 970 -24.20 -18.27 10.65
CA PHE A 970 -25.15 -18.99 11.50
C PHE A 970 -25.77 -18.10 12.58
#